data_3ac79e9271a41cadd662099dcbd9a9bd
#
_entry.id   3ac79e9271a41cadd662099dcbd9a9bd
#
_cell.length_a   1.000
_cell.length_b   1.000
_cell.length_c   1.000
_cell.angle_alpha   90.00
_cell.angle_beta   90.00
_cell.angle_gamma   90.00
#
_symmetry.space_group_name_H-M   'P 1'
#
loop_
_entity.id
_entity.type
_entity.pdbx_description
1 polymer ?
#
loop_
_entity_poly.entity_id
_entity_poly.type
_entity_poly.pdbx_seq_one_letter_code
_entity_poly.pdbx_strand_id
1 'polypeptide(L)'
;MESHCKWVLIIGIWALVADAAVNDTASLRQHRYDYGPFNGSLELATDVITSDTKRGEGSAVQLPHEPHLIRSSVIFGLTKVANESNVSPSCHNHLKLVQRGVLSKQPWAIKVLDASGTKPSGFVFGQNYWLGSREACHGVQRPVGITLSRHYERVMHYSILTQSAPFEMDYRVIYLRHRSPWQVEIKVMSEQVLHIGLCLPSSCGSEEVKQLTRDYVADSSFAEDDIFDMKPEVLYMKDLQLSANFFQRLTFRLVVAAILVTGALMVCAQQLRVVKGADDPDQGLAPVESELWQAMDSLLKREPVQKFVSCFDLANNWKKIAAMRPNQPGEIPIMNGLRSVCAIWILTFHVMWYMYFTVHNKTLLLSYAEQLFFQYVSTAPLLVDVFFTISGFLQTYNFLRNTKQLEAVRLNGLWGNVKLFGKLLFHRYLRLGPLYLVVMGSVDLAFAYIGDVSVFHINERFDELCPQYWWRNVLFIQNLFDHQEMCANWSWSLACDMQFFLLANIVLFIYAKQPKLAKGLTLSGLVATITWSYGIGITSKFEFSFDSTYLTGTQIYTSPFVRVLPYIVGAIAAWFFQEKGFQLEMSERRTRRYWHLSLKVFVGCIYATVKRDLGTLITISLFVLGRGLFSLTVCWMIVGSAAGTGVWWSRLLEAKFFQHLNRLSYAIYLLNPLVIALVYSLTNTSSAADPFLLSVVCCGFSIIVYLASIAFSLAFELPYSNLSSLLLKGKPKTS
;
A
#
# COMPACT_ATOMS: atom_id res chain seq x y z
N MET A 1 11.63 -23.32 26.24
CA MET A 1 10.98 -22.31 27.10
C MET A 1 11.41 -20.86 26.82
N GLU A 2 12.60 -20.59 26.35
CA GLU A 2 13.03 -19.21 26.01
C GLU A 2 12.40 -18.59 24.75
N SER A 3 11.88 -19.39 23.82
CA SER A 3 11.28 -18.87 22.58
C SER A 3 9.87 -18.33 22.76
N HIS A 4 9.11 -18.83 23.73
CA HIS A 4 7.74 -18.38 23.99
C HIS A 4 7.66 -17.05 24.73
N CYS A 5 8.67 -16.71 25.56
CA CYS A 5 8.71 -15.45 26.30
C CYS A 5 8.94 -14.21 25.40
N LYS A 6 9.59 -14.39 24.23
CA LYS A 6 9.88 -13.29 23.28
C LYS A 6 8.66 -12.85 22.48
N TRP A 7 7.74 -13.78 22.21
CA TRP A 7 6.46 -13.46 21.55
C TRP A 7 5.48 -12.73 22.48
N VAL A 8 5.49 -13.09 23.77
CA VAL A 8 4.69 -12.43 24.79
C VAL A 8 5.10 -10.97 24.97
N LEU A 9 6.39 -10.63 24.78
CA LEU A 9 6.86 -9.25 24.92
C LEU A 9 6.44 -8.36 23.73
N ILE A 10 6.42 -8.90 22.52
CA ILE A 10 5.96 -8.18 21.31
C ILE A 10 4.44 -7.98 21.37
N ILE A 11 3.70 -9.01 21.76
CA ILE A 11 2.25 -8.95 21.95
C ILE A 11 1.93 -8.05 23.17
N GLY A 12 2.73 -8.10 24.23
CA GLY A 12 2.58 -7.25 25.40
C GLY A 12 2.82 -5.76 25.13
N ILE A 13 3.78 -5.42 24.26
CA ILE A 13 3.99 -4.03 23.82
C ILE A 13 2.78 -3.55 23.00
N TRP A 14 2.22 -4.39 22.13
CA TRP A 14 1.00 -4.07 21.38
C TRP A 14 -0.23 -3.99 22.26
N ALA A 15 -0.34 -4.84 23.30
CA ALA A 15 -1.44 -4.80 24.26
C ALA A 15 -1.37 -3.55 25.16
N LEU A 16 -0.17 -3.14 25.62
CA LEU A 16 0.04 -1.88 26.34
C LEU A 16 -0.25 -0.66 25.48
N VAL A 17 0.04 -0.75 24.19
CA VAL A 17 -0.27 0.28 23.19
C VAL A 17 -1.78 0.38 22.97
N ALA A 18 -2.49 -0.75 22.93
CA ALA A 18 -3.94 -0.78 22.82
C ALA A 18 -4.64 -0.27 24.10
N ASP A 19 -4.10 -0.59 25.28
CA ASP A 19 -4.65 -0.18 26.58
C ASP A 19 -4.47 1.33 26.83
N ALA A 20 -3.35 1.91 26.38
CA ALA A 20 -3.13 3.36 26.41
C ALA A 20 -4.10 4.11 25.49
N ALA A 21 -4.45 3.55 24.31
CA ALA A 21 -5.42 4.13 23.39
C ALA A 21 -6.85 4.11 23.96
N VAL A 22 -7.19 3.07 24.74
CA VAL A 22 -8.49 2.96 25.40
C VAL A 22 -8.60 3.96 26.58
N ASN A 23 -7.51 4.20 27.29
CA ASN A 23 -7.51 5.14 28.41
C ASN A 23 -7.52 6.62 27.97
N ASP A 24 -6.96 6.95 26.80
CA ASP A 24 -7.01 8.33 26.26
C ASP A 24 -8.41 8.68 25.73
N THR A 25 -9.17 7.70 25.23
CA THR A 25 -10.59 7.89 24.89
C THR A 25 -11.47 8.05 26.14
N ALA A 26 -11.02 7.59 27.30
CA ALA A 26 -11.72 7.77 28.57
C ALA A 26 -11.63 9.22 29.10
N SER A 27 -10.55 9.96 28.78
CA SER A 27 -10.41 11.37 29.18
C SER A 27 -11.35 12.31 28.42
N LEU A 28 -11.82 11.92 27.23
CA LEU A 28 -12.84 12.65 26.45
C LEU A 28 -14.28 12.36 26.92
N ARG A 29 -14.49 11.41 27.84
CA ARG A 29 -15.81 11.06 28.38
C ARG A 29 -16.22 11.81 29.63
N GLN A 30 -15.50 12.82 30.09
CA GLN A 30 -15.79 13.52 31.33
C GLN A 30 -16.66 14.79 31.17
N HIS A 31 -17.39 14.95 30.07
CA HIS A 31 -18.59 15.76 30.03
C HIS A 31 -19.82 14.86 30.12
N ARG A 32 -20.11 14.42 31.33
CA ARG A 32 -21.37 13.76 31.68
C ARG A 32 -22.52 14.73 31.48
N TYR A 33 -23.29 14.56 30.41
CA TYR A 33 -24.65 15.08 30.42
C TYR A 33 -25.46 14.19 31.37
N ASP A 34 -25.82 14.72 32.52
CA ASP A 34 -26.79 14.10 33.43
C ASP A 34 -28.15 14.10 32.74
N TYR A 35 -28.49 13.01 32.09
CA TYR A 35 -29.86 12.70 31.78
C TYR A 35 -30.48 12.16 33.07
N GLY A 36 -31.37 12.94 33.69
CA GLY A 36 -32.19 12.48 34.80
C GLY A 36 -32.97 11.21 34.39
N PRO A 37 -33.42 10.42 35.40
CA PRO A 37 -34.08 9.13 35.12
C PRO A 37 -35.37 9.37 34.31
N PHE A 38 -35.40 8.79 33.13
CA PHE A 38 -36.59 8.78 32.26
C PHE A 38 -37.58 7.75 32.83
N ASN A 39 -38.47 8.23 33.73
CA ASN A 39 -39.64 7.48 34.17
C ASN A 39 -40.78 7.72 33.17
N GLY A 40 -40.77 7.01 32.08
CA GLY A 40 -41.84 6.93 31.11
C GLY A 40 -42.25 5.50 30.94
N SER A 41 -43.36 5.12 31.53
CA SER A 41 -44.05 3.87 31.22
C SER A 41 -44.43 3.87 29.76
N LEU A 42 -43.97 2.84 29.02
CA LEU A 42 -44.31 2.61 27.64
C LEU A 42 -45.76 2.10 27.59
N GLU A 43 -46.72 3.02 27.44
CA GLU A 43 -48.08 2.65 27.04
C GLU A 43 -48.06 2.35 25.56
N LEU A 44 -48.26 1.09 25.19
CA LEU A 44 -48.56 0.68 23.83
C LEU A 44 -49.97 1.28 23.46
N ALA A 45 -49.97 2.39 22.72
CA ALA A 45 -51.17 2.88 22.07
C ALA A 45 -51.47 1.96 20.88
N THR A 46 -52.37 1.00 21.09
CA THR A 46 -53.09 0.28 20.03
C THR A 46 -54.25 1.13 19.59
N ASP A 47 -54.01 2.06 18.65
CA ASP A 47 -55.11 2.74 17.99
C ASP A 47 -55.67 1.84 16.89
N VAL A 48 -56.82 1.29 17.19
CA VAL A 48 -57.74 0.63 16.26
C VAL A 48 -58.32 1.72 15.33
N ILE A 49 -57.95 1.69 14.07
CA ILE A 49 -58.58 2.50 13.03
C ILE A 49 -59.97 1.87 12.74
N THR A 50 -61.01 2.45 13.36
CA THR A 50 -62.37 2.24 12.93
C THR A 50 -62.68 3.19 11.74
N SER A 51 -63.08 2.58 10.64
CA SER A 51 -63.59 3.26 9.46
C SER A 51 -64.89 4.01 9.75
N ASP A 52 -64.87 5.32 9.61
CA ASP A 52 -66.09 6.10 9.43
C ASP A 52 -66.10 6.79 8.08
N THR A 53 -67.00 6.28 7.23
CA THR A 53 -67.37 6.89 5.97
C THR A 53 -68.31 8.05 6.22
N LYS A 54 -67.84 9.30 6.00
CA LYS A 54 -68.80 10.42 5.66
C LYS A 54 -68.21 11.25 4.50
N ARG A 55 -68.98 11.30 3.44
CA ARG A 55 -68.85 12.20 2.29
C ARG A 55 -68.91 13.68 2.74
N GLY A 56 -67.95 14.46 2.29
CA GLY A 56 -67.95 15.92 2.33
C GLY A 56 -67.06 16.45 1.19
N GLU A 57 -67.69 17.24 0.31
CA GLU A 57 -67.04 17.82 -0.88
C GLU A 57 -65.92 18.81 -0.56
N GLY A 58 -64.86 18.79 -1.40
CA GLY A 58 -64.05 19.97 -1.68
C GLY A 58 -62.91 20.25 -0.71
N SER A 59 -61.89 19.40 -0.68
CA SER A 59 -60.58 19.81 -0.18
C SER A 59 -59.52 19.16 -1.03
N ALA A 60 -58.53 19.96 -1.49
CA ALA A 60 -57.37 19.46 -2.21
C ALA A 60 -56.78 18.30 -1.44
N VAL A 61 -56.70 17.13 -2.06
CA VAL A 61 -56.05 15.93 -1.49
C VAL A 61 -54.61 16.30 -1.24
N GLN A 62 -54.26 16.63 0.03
CA GLN A 62 -52.89 16.58 0.48
C GLN A 62 -52.42 15.14 0.30
N LEU A 63 -51.54 14.93 -0.67
CA LEU A 63 -50.82 13.67 -0.84
C LEU A 63 -50.25 13.27 0.52
N PRO A 64 -50.43 12.04 0.99
CA PRO A 64 -49.86 11.58 2.25
C PRO A 64 -48.37 11.82 2.22
N HIS A 65 -47.80 12.41 3.28
CA HIS A 65 -46.37 12.64 3.44
C HIS A 65 -45.61 11.33 3.14
N GLU A 66 -44.87 11.32 2.04
CA GLU A 66 -44.06 10.15 1.70
C GLU A 66 -43.12 9.82 2.87
N PRO A 67 -42.97 8.54 3.25
CA PRO A 67 -42.07 8.14 4.31
C PRO A 67 -40.65 8.63 4.04
N HIS A 68 -39.95 9.09 5.07
CA HIS A 68 -38.59 9.66 4.94
C HIS A 68 -37.61 8.75 4.18
N LEU A 69 -37.68 7.43 4.37
CA LEU A 69 -36.83 6.45 3.68
C LEU A 69 -37.06 6.49 2.15
N ILE A 70 -38.28 6.65 1.70
CA ILE A 70 -38.65 6.74 0.28
C ILE A 70 -38.12 8.05 -0.30
N ARG A 71 -38.30 9.16 0.43
CA ARG A 71 -37.90 10.50 0.00
C ARG A 71 -36.36 10.59 -0.13
N SER A 72 -35.60 10.01 0.82
CA SER A 72 -34.15 10.04 0.83
C SER A 72 -33.49 9.02 -0.13
N SER A 73 -34.23 8.16 -0.76
CA SER A 73 -33.72 7.12 -1.66
C SER A 73 -33.51 7.64 -3.08
N VAL A 74 -32.24 7.60 -3.53
CA VAL A 74 -31.89 8.02 -4.90
C VAL A 74 -32.59 7.17 -5.95
N ILE A 75 -32.66 5.84 -5.77
CA ILE A 75 -33.30 4.95 -6.73
C ILE A 75 -34.79 5.31 -6.89
N PHE A 76 -35.50 5.65 -5.82
CA PHE A 76 -36.88 6.05 -5.90
C PHE A 76 -37.04 7.41 -6.61
N GLY A 77 -36.13 8.35 -6.36
CA GLY A 77 -36.06 9.62 -7.08
C GLY A 77 -35.89 9.42 -8.59
N LEU A 78 -35.00 8.54 -9.00
CA LEU A 78 -34.81 8.20 -10.42
C LEU A 78 -36.07 7.63 -11.07
N THR A 79 -36.89 6.85 -10.33
CA THR A 79 -38.15 6.33 -10.88
C THR A 79 -39.18 7.44 -11.13
N LYS A 80 -39.13 8.55 -10.39
CA LYS A 80 -40.02 9.71 -10.62
C LYS A 80 -39.61 10.47 -11.89
N VAL A 81 -38.32 10.80 -11.99
CA VAL A 81 -37.73 11.54 -13.12
C VAL A 81 -37.86 10.75 -14.44
N ALA A 82 -37.78 9.42 -14.37
CA ALA A 82 -37.93 8.56 -15.56
C ALA A 82 -39.23 8.75 -16.36
N ASN A 83 -40.28 9.37 -15.76
CA ASN A 83 -41.50 9.69 -16.48
C ASN A 83 -41.33 10.87 -17.45
N GLU A 84 -40.36 11.74 -17.21
CA GLU A 84 -40.11 12.98 -17.98
C GLU A 84 -38.88 12.88 -18.86
N SER A 85 -37.98 11.90 -18.58
CA SER A 85 -36.72 11.72 -19.28
C SER A 85 -36.85 10.81 -20.50
N ASN A 86 -36.01 11.03 -21.51
CA ASN A 86 -35.96 10.22 -22.73
C ASN A 86 -35.17 8.93 -22.53
N VAL A 87 -35.83 7.89 -21.99
CA VAL A 87 -35.25 6.57 -21.76
C VAL A 87 -35.97 5.50 -22.60
N SER A 88 -35.31 4.35 -22.78
CA SER A 88 -35.91 3.24 -23.53
C SER A 88 -37.23 2.77 -22.88
N PRO A 89 -38.23 2.34 -23.69
CA PRO A 89 -39.51 1.87 -23.16
C PRO A 89 -39.40 0.73 -22.15
N SER A 90 -38.38 -0.16 -22.31
CA SER A 90 -38.13 -1.27 -21.40
C SER A 90 -37.63 -0.77 -20.04
N CYS A 91 -36.64 0.13 -20.01
CA CYS A 91 -36.15 0.76 -18.79
C CYS A 91 -37.26 1.52 -18.07
N HIS A 92 -38.00 2.37 -18.78
CA HIS A 92 -39.12 3.12 -18.23
C HIS A 92 -40.15 2.21 -17.56
N ASN A 93 -40.61 1.14 -18.26
CA ASN A 93 -41.60 0.22 -17.73
C ASN A 93 -41.08 -0.50 -16.47
N HIS A 94 -39.86 -0.95 -16.46
CA HIS A 94 -39.28 -1.64 -15.29
C HIS A 94 -39.13 -0.68 -14.11
N LEU A 95 -38.64 0.55 -14.31
CA LEU A 95 -38.58 1.56 -13.25
C LEU A 95 -39.94 1.91 -12.68
N LYS A 96 -40.98 1.98 -13.55
CA LYS A 96 -42.38 2.18 -13.12
C LYS A 96 -42.90 1.01 -12.30
N LEU A 97 -42.50 -0.23 -12.63
CA LEU A 97 -42.82 -1.41 -11.81
C LEU A 97 -42.13 -1.35 -10.46
N VAL A 98 -40.86 -0.93 -10.38
CA VAL A 98 -40.16 -0.70 -9.11
C VAL A 98 -40.91 0.33 -8.28
N GLN A 99 -41.27 1.48 -8.85
CA GLN A 99 -42.01 2.53 -8.14
C GLN A 99 -43.34 2.03 -7.56
N ARG A 100 -44.14 1.35 -8.38
CA ARG A 100 -45.40 0.77 -7.93
C ARG A 100 -45.19 -0.31 -6.86
N GLY A 101 -44.20 -1.17 -7.04
CA GLY A 101 -43.86 -2.22 -6.10
C GLY A 101 -43.45 -1.66 -4.73
N VAL A 102 -42.66 -0.58 -4.69
CA VAL A 102 -42.29 0.11 -3.44
C VAL A 102 -43.50 0.71 -2.77
N LEU A 103 -44.35 1.43 -3.50
CA LEU A 103 -45.57 2.06 -2.97
C LEU A 103 -46.60 1.03 -2.48
N SER A 104 -46.69 -0.14 -3.12
CA SER A 104 -47.53 -1.25 -2.69
C SER A 104 -46.87 -2.20 -1.69
N LYS A 105 -45.67 -1.86 -1.21
CA LYS A 105 -44.87 -2.63 -0.23
C LYS A 105 -44.62 -4.08 -0.65
N GLN A 106 -44.37 -4.32 -1.94
CA GLN A 106 -43.98 -5.65 -2.43
C GLN A 106 -42.60 -6.02 -1.93
N PRO A 107 -42.38 -7.22 -1.36
CA PRO A 107 -41.09 -7.60 -0.75
C PRO A 107 -39.89 -7.46 -1.69
N TRP A 108 -40.02 -7.85 -2.96
CA TRP A 108 -38.93 -7.72 -3.93
C TRP A 108 -38.57 -6.24 -4.19
N ALA A 109 -39.56 -5.33 -4.27
CA ALA A 109 -39.30 -3.92 -4.54
C ALA A 109 -38.72 -3.19 -3.29
N ILE A 110 -39.12 -3.60 -2.09
CA ILE A 110 -38.52 -3.13 -0.86
C ILE A 110 -37.07 -3.58 -0.78
N LYS A 111 -36.74 -4.83 -1.21
CA LYS A 111 -35.32 -5.26 -1.32
C LYS A 111 -34.50 -4.40 -2.27
N VAL A 112 -35.07 -3.96 -3.41
CA VAL A 112 -34.40 -3.04 -4.36
C VAL A 112 -34.09 -1.71 -3.68
N LEU A 113 -35.07 -1.17 -2.94
CA LEU A 113 -34.89 0.07 -2.18
C LEU A 113 -33.79 -0.05 -1.12
N ASP A 114 -33.83 -1.13 -0.33
CA ASP A 114 -32.91 -1.40 0.76
C ASP A 114 -31.49 -1.73 0.27
N ALA A 115 -31.35 -2.39 -0.89
CA ALA A 115 -30.08 -2.70 -1.52
C ALA A 115 -29.41 -1.46 -2.15
N SER A 116 -30.18 -0.41 -2.46
CA SER A 116 -29.66 0.82 -3.05
C SER A 116 -29.14 1.78 -1.99
N GLY A 117 -28.13 2.58 -2.35
CA GLY A 117 -27.52 3.55 -1.45
C GLY A 117 -28.45 4.67 -1.03
N THR A 118 -28.44 4.98 0.25
CA THR A 118 -29.11 6.12 0.86
C THR A 118 -28.10 7.00 1.58
N LYS A 119 -28.46 8.26 1.85
CA LYS A 119 -27.61 9.21 2.58
C LYS A 119 -27.33 8.70 4.01
N PRO A 120 -26.11 8.26 4.32
CA PRO A 120 -25.79 7.83 5.68
C PRO A 120 -25.49 9.03 6.59
N SER A 121 -25.41 8.79 7.90
CA SER A 121 -24.88 9.75 8.85
C SER A 121 -23.36 9.94 8.67
N GLY A 122 -22.81 11.08 9.14
CA GLY A 122 -21.36 11.32 9.18
C GLY A 122 -20.83 12.09 7.97
N PHE A 123 -21.68 12.72 7.16
CA PHE A 123 -21.23 13.50 6.01
C PHE A 123 -20.14 14.53 6.32
N VAL A 124 -20.28 15.29 7.41
CA VAL A 124 -19.27 16.29 7.85
C VAL A 124 -17.93 15.66 8.15
N PHE A 125 -17.89 14.40 8.57
CA PHE A 125 -16.67 13.64 8.83
C PHE A 125 -16.11 12.91 7.59
N GLY A 126 -16.66 13.17 6.40
CA GLY A 126 -16.18 12.64 5.14
C GLY A 126 -16.88 11.39 4.66
N GLN A 127 -18.12 11.10 5.14
CA GLN A 127 -18.93 9.98 4.67
C GLN A 127 -19.51 10.28 3.28
N ASN A 128 -18.79 9.83 2.25
CA ASN A 128 -19.14 9.99 0.85
C ASN A 128 -19.55 8.66 0.17
N TYR A 129 -19.76 7.59 0.95
CA TYR A 129 -20.07 6.26 0.44
C TYR A 129 -21.51 5.88 0.77
N TRP A 130 -22.41 6.09 -0.20
CA TRP A 130 -23.83 5.72 -0.14
C TRP A 130 -24.04 4.46 -0.97
N LEU A 131 -23.32 3.39 -0.60
CA LEU A 131 -23.19 2.23 -1.48
C LEU A 131 -24.37 1.27 -1.41
N GLY A 132 -25.15 1.25 -0.32
CA GLY A 132 -26.10 0.16 -0.12
C GLY A 132 -25.38 -1.19 -0.05
N SER A 133 -25.89 -2.21 -0.73
CA SER A 133 -25.28 -3.54 -0.75
C SER A 133 -25.38 -4.19 -2.13
N ARG A 134 -24.22 -4.47 -2.74
CA ARG A 134 -24.11 -5.19 -4.01
C ARG A 134 -24.67 -6.62 -3.88
N GLU A 135 -24.34 -7.30 -2.79
CA GLU A 135 -24.79 -8.66 -2.50
C GLU A 135 -26.30 -8.72 -2.29
N ALA A 136 -26.87 -7.73 -1.59
CA ALA A 136 -28.32 -7.62 -1.42
C ALA A 136 -29.03 -7.39 -2.77
N CYS A 137 -28.47 -6.58 -3.67
CA CYS A 137 -29.00 -6.39 -5.01
C CYS A 137 -29.01 -7.70 -5.82
N HIS A 138 -27.93 -8.46 -5.79
CA HIS A 138 -27.92 -9.81 -6.38
C HIS A 138 -28.93 -10.76 -5.71
N GLY A 139 -29.15 -10.59 -4.39
CA GLY A 139 -30.16 -11.34 -3.63
C GLY A 139 -31.63 -10.98 -3.97
N VAL A 140 -31.88 -9.86 -4.65
CA VAL A 140 -33.21 -9.50 -5.14
C VAL A 140 -33.68 -10.44 -6.25
N GLN A 141 -32.78 -10.97 -7.05
CA GLN A 141 -33.11 -11.85 -8.19
C GLN A 141 -33.29 -13.30 -7.78
N ARG A 142 -32.79 -13.71 -6.62
CA ARG A 142 -32.77 -15.11 -6.20
C ARG A 142 -33.40 -15.26 -4.82
N PRO A 143 -34.18 -16.32 -4.58
CA PRO A 143 -34.61 -16.63 -3.23
C PRO A 143 -33.42 -16.87 -2.33
N VAL A 144 -33.44 -16.32 -1.12
CA VAL A 144 -32.41 -16.56 -0.11
C VAL A 144 -32.77 -17.87 0.60
N GLY A 145 -31.91 -18.88 0.41
CA GLY A 145 -32.10 -20.20 1.03
C GLY A 145 -31.60 -20.23 2.46
N ILE A 146 -32.46 -19.91 3.43
CA ILE A 146 -32.19 -20.08 4.86
C ILE A 146 -33.14 -21.15 5.39
N THR A 147 -32.60 -22.17 6.06
CA THR A 147 -33.42 -23.18 6.73
C THR A 147 -33.82 -22.65 8.09
N LEU A 148 -35.07 -22.24 8.19
CA LEU A 148 -35.69 -21.80 9.45
C LEU A 148 -36.49 -22.94 10.10
N SER A 149 -36.67 -22.90 11.41
CA SER A 149 -37.59 -23.82 12.08
C SER A 149 -39.02 -23.46 11.69
N ARG A 150 -39.90 -24.49 11.63
CA ARG A 150 -41.35 -24.31 11.26
C ARG A 150 -42.08 -23.28 12.12
N HIS A 151 -41.63 -23.05 13.35
CA HIS A 151 -42.16 -22.01 14.21
C HIS A 151 -41.91 -20.61 13.67
N TYR A 152 -40.67 -20.33 13.20
CA TYR A 152 -40.28 -19.01 12.66
C TYR A 152 -40.91 -18.76 11.27
N GLU A 153 -41.08 -19.81 10.45
CA GLU A 153 -41.76 -19.67 9.14
C GLU A 153 -43.20 -19.14 9.26
N ARG A 154 -43.89 -19.42 10.39
CA ARG A 154 -45.25 -18.95 10.65
C ARG A 154 -45.34 -17.54 11.20
N VAL A 155 -44.27 -17.03 11.84
CA VAL A 155 -44.27 -15.75 12.55
C VAL A 155 -43.65 -14.64 11.71
N MET A 156 -42.71 -14.95 10.82
CA MET A 156 -42.00 -13.97 10.00
C MET A 156 -42.60 -13.89 8.61
N HIS A 157 -42.47 -12.70 7.97
CA HIS A 157 -42.79 -12.51 6.56
C HIS A 157 -41.81 -13.27 5.65
N TYR A 158 -41.95 -14.56 5.56
CA TYR A 158 -41.06 -15.45 4.78
C TYR A 158 -41.01 -15.06 3.30
N SER A 159 -42.07 -14.39 2.80
CA SER A 159 -42.07 -13.79 1.45
C SER A 159 -40.89 -12.84 1.18
N ILE A 160 -40.30 -12.22 2.23
CA ILE A 160 -39.12 -11.40 2.10
C ILE A 160 -37.94 -12.21 1.56
N LEU A 161 -37.81 -13.48 1.97
CA LEU A 161 -36.70 -14.34 1.54
C LEU A 161 -37.00 -15.00 0.17
N THR A 162 -38.26 -15.32 -0.11
CA THR A 162 -38.63 -16.15 -1.26
C THR A 162 -39.04 -15.36 -2.51
N GLN A 163 -39.58 -14.13 -2.36
CA GLN A 163 -39.91 -13.32 -3.52
C GLN A 163 -38.68 -12.74 -4.20
N SER A 164 -38.63 -12.90 -5.51
CA SER A 164 -37.62 -12.29 -6.40
C SER A 164 -38.24 -11.25 -7.32
N ALA A 165 -37.38 -10.36 -7.85
CA ALA A 165 -37.81 -9.40 -8.86
C ALA A 165 -38.30 -10.12 -10.13
N PRO A 166 -39.30 -9.57 -10.83
CA PRO A 166 -39.87 -10.15 -12.06
C PRO A 166 -38.98 -9.93 -13.30
N PHE A 167 -37.83 -9.26 -13.16
CA PHE A 167 -36.84 -8.97 -14.19
C PHE A 167 -35.44 -8.97 -13.61
N GLU A 168 -34.45 -9.00 -14.48
CA GLU A 168 -33.03 -8.98 -14.06
C GLU A 168 -32.63 -7.62 -13.51
N MET A 169 -31.79 -7.66 -12.45
CA MET A 169 -31.30 -6.49 -11.74
C MET A 169 -29.78 -6.44 -11.79
N ASP A 170 -29.21 -5.26 -11.98
CA ASP A 170 -27.79 -5.00 -11.92
C ASP A 170 -27.46 -4.00 -10.81
N TYR A 171 -26.31 -4.20 -10.17
CA TYR A 171 -25.78 -3.24 -9.22
C TYR A 171 -24.74 -2.36 -9.91
N ARG A 172 -24.94 -1.04 -9.89
CA ARG A 172 -24.06 -0.05 -10.49
C ARG A 172 -23.72 1.05 -9.50
N VAL A 173 -22.59 1.70 -9.69
CA VAL A 173 -22.18 2.83 -8.84
C VAL A 173 -22.04 4.08 -9.69
N ILE A 174 -22.74 5.15 -9.29
CA ILE A 174 -22.59 6.47 -9.88
C ILE A 174 -21.74 7.37 -8.99
N TYR A 175 -20.91 8.19 -9.61
CA TYR A 175 -19.97 9.06 -8.93
C TYR A 175 -20.36 10.51 -9.19
N LEU A 176 -20.61 11.24 -8.08
CA LEU A 176 -20.99 12.64 -8.12
C LEU A 176 -19.91 13.47 -7.41
N ARG A 177 -19.36 14.48 -8.09
CA ARG A 177 -18.52 15.48 -7.44
C ARG A 177 -19.39 16.46 -6.68
N HIS A 178 -19.00 16.81 -5.47
CA HIS A 178 -19.66 17.87 -4.69
C HIS A 178 -18.68 18.94 -4.23
N ARG A 179 -19.20 20.10 -3.85
CA ARG A 179 -18.42 21.24 -3.34
C ARG A 179 -18.97 21.76 -2.03
N SER A 180 -19.37 20.85 -1.17
CA SER A 180 -19.96 21.22 0.12
C SER A 180 -18.96 21.93 1.01
N PRO A 181 -19.29 23.08 1.60
CA PRO A 181 -18.45 23.77 2.58
C PRO A 181 -18.38 23.03 3.93
N TRP A 182 -19.21 22.00 4.13
CA TRP A 182 -19.28 21.23 5.37
C TRP A 182 -18.32 20.05 5.42
N GLN A 183 -17.51 19.84 4.39
CA GLN A 183 -16.40 18.88 4.42
C GLN A 183 -15.08 19.58 4.22
N VAL A 184 -14.06 19.13 4.97
CA VAL A 184 -12.68 19.63 4.80
C VAL A 184 -12.14 19.12 3.47
N GLU A 185 -11.83 20.04 2.57
CA GLU A 185 -11.16 19.74 1.32
C GLU A 185 -9.67 19.54 1.58
N ILE A 186 -9.19 18.32 1.34
CA ILE A 186 -7.76 18.02 1.41
C ILE A 186 -7.25 17.93 -0.02
N LYS A 187 -6.54 18.96 -0.47
CA LYS A 187 -6.07 19.10 -1.86
C LYS A 187 -5.20 17.94 -2.37
N VAL A 188 -4.67 17.13 -1.45
CA VAL A 188 -3.76 16.02 -1.73
C VAL A 188 -4.42 14.83 -2.40
N MET A 189 -5.70 14.58 -2.14
CA MET A 189 -6.33 13.30 -2.47
C MET A 189 -7.76 13.40 -2.92
N SER A 190 -8.29 14.59 -3.04
CA SER A 190 -9.72 14.66 -3.15
C SER A 190 -10.26 15.42 -4.32
N GLU A 191 -10.87 14.69 -5.13
CA GLU A 191 -12.19 15.07 -5.53
C GLU A 191 -13.15 14.66 -4.41
N GLN A 192 -13.97 15.58 -3.91
CA GLN A 192 -15.06 15.27 -2.99
C GLN A 192 -16.14 14.51 -3.78
N VAL A 193 -15.98 13.20 -3.88
CA VAL A 193 -16.80 12.35 -4.72
C VAL A 193 -17.75 11.52 -3.87
N LEU A 194 -19.05 11.69 -4.07
CA LEU A 194 -20.08 10.79 -3.57
C LEU A 194 -20.10 9.52 -4.41
N HIS A 195 -20.19 8.38 -3.76
CA HIS A 195 -20.33 7.07 -4.37
C HIS A 195 -21.73 6.55 -4.06
N ILE A 196 -22.59 6.49 -5.05
CA ILE A 196 -23.99 6.07 -4.86
C ILE A 196 -24.19 4.74 -5.57
N GLY A 197 -24.41 3.68 -4.78
CA GLY A 197 -24.71 2.36 -5.30
C GLY A 197 -26.21 2.24 -5.60
N LEU A 198 -26.54 1.78 -6.78
CA LEU A 198 -27.89 1.66 -7.27
C LEU A 198 -28.18 0.23 -7.72
N CYS A 199 -29.24 -0.35 -7.18
CA CYS A 199 -29.79 -1.61 -7.64
C CYS A 199 -30.87 -1.30 -8.72
N LEU A 200 -30.55 -1.55 -9.98
CA LEU A 200 -31.32 -1.10 -11.16
C LEU A 200 -31.76 -2.28 -12.02
N PRO A 201 -32.86 -2.16 -12.76
CA PRO A 201 -33.17 -3.11 -13.82
C PRO A 201 -32.05 -3.16 -14.87
N SER A 202 -31.62 -4.37 -15.28
CA SER A 202 -30.58 -4.57 -16.31
C SER A 202 -30.97 -3.96 -17.67
N SER A 203 -32.26 -3.76 -17.92
CA SER A 203 -32.78 -3.08 -19.11
C SER A 203 -32.43 -1.60 -19.22
N CYS A 204 -32.00 -0.97 -18.11
CA CYS A 204 -31.55 0.42 -18.12
C CYS A 204 -30.07 0.49 -18.50
N GLY A 205 -29.74 1.07 -19.64
CA GLY A 205 -28.39 1.25 -20.11
C GLY A 205 -27.57 2.24 -19.23
N SER A 206 -26.24 2.13 -19.22
CA SER A 206 -25.36 2.98 -18.40
C SER A 206 -25.51 4.47 -18.73
N GLU A 207 -25.62 4.83 -20.01
CA GLU A 207 -25.84 6.23 -20.42
C GLU A 207 -27.25 6.73 -20.07
N GLU A 208 -28.25 5.87 -20.13
CA GLU A 208 -29.61 6.21 -19.71
C GLU A 208 -29.66 6.54 -18.22
N VAL A 209 -29.06 5.68 -17.38
CA VAL A 209 -29.01 5.91 -15.93
C VAL A 209 -28.20 7.17 -15.59
N LYS A 210 -27.14 7.43 -16.32
CA LYS A 210 -26.32 8.64 -16.15
C LYS A 210 -27.15 9.90 -16.51
N GLN A 211 -27.93 9.84 -17.58
CA GLN A 211 -28.85 10.93 -17.95
C GLN A 211 -29.93 11.11 -16.90
N LEU A 212 -30.64 10.04 -16.50
CA LEU A 212 -31.61 10.07 -15.42
C LEU A 212 -31.07 10.69 -14.13
N THR A 213 -29.82 10.39 -13.80
CA THR A 213 -29.18 10.98 -12.61
C THR A 213 -28.90 12.47 -12.80
N ARG A 214 -28.50 12.90 -14.00
CA ARG A 214 -28.32 14.33 -14.29
C ARG A 214 -29.68 15.07 -14.15
N ASP A 215 -30.72 14.50 -14.69
CA ASP A 215 -32.07 15.08 -14.62
C ASP A 215 -32.53 15.14 -13.15
N TYR A 216 -32.30 14.07 -12.38
CA TYR A 216 -32.64 14.00 -10.95
C TYR A 216 -31.85 15.02 -10.10
N VAL A 217 -30.58 15.23 -10.40
CA VAL A 217 -29.74 16.22 -9.72
C VAL A 217 -30.12 17.65 -10.11
N ALA A 218 -30.53 17.86 -11.35
CA ALA A 218 -31.01 19.15 -11.85
C ALA A 218 -32.40 19.52 -11.31
N ASP A 219 -33.26 18.51 -11.06
CA ASP A 219 -34.51 18.68 -10.38
C ASP A 219 -34.28 19.06 -8.91
N SER A 220 -35.04 20.05 -8.41
CA SER A 220 -34.93 20.56 -7.04
C SER A 220 -35.10 19.49 -5.95
N SER A 221 -35.64 18.33 -6.30
CA SER A 221 -35.89 17.23 -5.35
C SER A 221 -34.61 16.68 -4.67
N PHE A 222 -33.42 16.73 -5.30
CA PHE A 222 -32.15 16.37 -4.64
C PHE A 222 -31.66 17.49 -3.72
N ALA A 223 -32.03 18.74 -4.04
CA ALA A 223 -31.56 19.95 -3.35
C ALA A 223 -32.51 20.39 -2.22
N GLU A 224 -33.79 20.04 -2.25
CA GLU A 224 -34.79 20.50 -1.24
C GLU A 224 -34.44 20.09 0.19
N ASP A 225 -33.77 18.95 0.38
CA ASP A 225 -33.28 18.48 1.70
C ASP A 225 -31.76 18.62 1.85
N ASP A 226 -31.08 19.43 1.01
CA ASP A 226 -29.62 19.56 1.02
C ASP A 226 -29.09 20.59 2.04
N ILE A 227 -29.18 20.25 3.31
CA ILE A 227 -28.61 21.03 4.41
C ILE A 227 -27.09 21.26 4.26
N PHE A 228 -26.42 20.52 3.38
CA PHE A 228 -24.96 20.54 3.22
C PHE A 228 -24.48 21.31 1.98
N ASP A 229 -25.34 21.97 1.25
CA ASP A 229 -25.01 22.73 0.03
C ASP A 229 -24.08 21.98 -0.92
N MET A 230 -24.41 20.71 -1.21
CA MET A 230 -23.49 19.79 -1.92
C MET A 230 -23.25 20.19 -3.37
N LYS A 231 -24.25 20.72 -4.08
CA LYS A 231 -24.18 21.09 -5.51
C LYS A 231 -23.54 19.98 -6.35
N PRO A 232 -24.14 18.78 -6.40
CA PRO A 232 -23.53 17.63 -7.02
C PRO A 232 -23.47 17.74 -8.54
N GLU A 233 -22.37 17.23 -9.12
CA GLU A 233 -22.11 17.11 -10.55
C GLU A 233 -21.85 15.66 -10.91
N VAL A 234 -22.55 15.10 -11.90
CA VAL A 234 -22.37 13.72 -12.35
C VAL A 234 -21.05 13.59 -13.10
N LEU A 235 -20.11 12.78 -12.57
CA LEU A 235 -18.85 12.50 -13.21
C LEU A 235 -18.97 11.33 -14.21
N TYR A 236 -19.20 10.15 -13.70
CA TYR A 236 -19.29 8.92 -14.47
C TYR A 236 -20.03 7.84 -13.68
N MET A 237 -20.28 6.71 -14.31
CA MET A 237 -20.87 5.52 -13.71
C MET A 237 -20.03 4.29 -14.03
N LYS A 238 -19.99 3.32 -13.11
CA LYS A 238 -19.37 2.01 -13.30
C LYS A 238 -20.42 0.89 -13.23
N ASP A 239 -20.30 -0.04 -14.18
CA ASP A 239 -21.09 -1.28 -14.20
C ASP A 239 -20.44 -2.41 -13.39
N LEU A 240 -19.26 -2.14 -12.81
CA LEU A 240 -18.46 -3.08 -12.01
C LEU A 240 -18.14 -4.40 -12.73
N GLN A 241 -18.06 -4.34 -14.05
CA GLN A 241 -17.67 -5.47 -14.91
C GLN A 241 -16.30 -5.22 -15.51
N LEU A 242 -15.55 -6.31 -15.64
CA LEU A 242 -14.22 -6.24 -16.26
C LEU A 242 -14.35 -5.91 -17.76
N SER A 243 -13.64 -4.87 -18.20
CA SER A 243 -13.66 -4.46 -19.61
C SER A 243 -13.00 -5.51 -20.52
N ALA A 244 -13.56 -5.71 -21.71
CA ALA A 244 -12.97 -6.61 -22.71
C ALA A 244 -11.53 -6.22 -23.09
N ASN A 245 -11.19 -4.93 -22.96
CA ASN A 245 -9.87 -4.39 -23.26
C ASN A 245 -8.80 -4.82 -22.25
N PHE A 246 -9.19 -5.27 -21.05
CA PHE A 246 -8.25 -5.70 -19.99
C PHE A 246 -7.29 -6.80 -20.50
N PHE A 247 -7.82 -7.84 -21.14
CA PHE A 247 -7.03 -8.96 -21.66
C PHE A 247 -6.21 -8.58 -22.91
N GLN A 248 -6.57 -7.49 -23.58
CA GLN A 248 -5.86 -7.00 -24.77
C GLN A 248 -4.65 -6.12 -24.42
N ARG A 249 -4.52 -5.69 -23.17
CA ARG A 249 -3.40 -4.85 -22.71
C ARG A 249 -2.07 -5.55 -22.97
N LEU A 250 -1.10 -4.81 -23.51
CA LEU A 250 0.26 -5.33 -23.72
C LEU A 250 0.87 -5.82 -22.39
N THR A 251 0.65 -5.08 -21.33
CA THR A 251 1.14 -5.41 -19.98
C THR A 251 0.61 -6.74 -19.49
N PHE A 252 -0.67 -7.08 -19.78
CA PHE A 252 -1.24 -8.39 -19.45
C PHE A 252 -0.46 -9.52 -20.13
N ARG A 253 -0.21 -9.40 -21.43
CA ARG A 253 0.53 -10.39 -22.20
C ARG A 253 1.97 -10.55 -21.69
N LEU A 254 2.65 -9.44 -21.37
CA LEU A 254 4.02 -9.46 -20.87
C LEU A 254 4.12 -10.09 -19.47
N VAL A 255 3.22 -9.74 -18.54
CA VAL A 255 3.21 -10.30 -17.19
C VAL A 255 2.88 -11.79 -17.23
N VAL A 256 1.86 -12.20 -18.00
CA VAL A 256 1.51 -13.60 -18.17
C VAL A 256 2.68 -14.39 -18.81
N ALA A 257 3.31 -13.84 -19.85
CA ALA A 257 4.48 -14.46 -20.46
C ALA A 257 5.64 -14.63 -19.47
N ALA A 258 5.92 -13.60 -18.65
CA ALA A 258 6.96 -13.67 -17.63
C ALA A 258 6.66 -14.75 -16.57
N ILE A 259 5.40 -14.89 -16.14
CA ILE A 259 4.96 -15.92 -15.21
C ILE A 259 5.11 -17.32 -15.83
N LEU A 260 4.64 -17.49 -17.08
CA LEU A 260 4.70 -18.78 -17.77
C LEU A 260 6.15 -19.22 -18.05
N VAL A 261 7.00 -18.30 -18.53
CA VAL A 261 8.42 -18.59 -18.79
C VAL A 261 9.14 -18.95 -17.48
N THR A 262 8.92 -18.18 -16.42
CA THR A 262 9.53 -18.46 -15.11
C THR A 262 9.03 -19.79 -14.55
N GLY A 263 7.73 -20.07 -14.64
CA GLY A 263 7.14 -21.35 -14.23
C GLY A 263 7.72 -22.53 -15.01
N ALA A 264 7.86 -22.41 -16.33
CA ALA A 264 8.47 -23.44 -17.17
C ALA A 264 9.94 -23.68 -16.77
N LEU A 265 10.72 -22.62 -16.53
CA LEU A 265 12.11 -22.75 -16.05
C LEU A 265 12.20 -23.43 -14.68
N MET A 266 11.26 -23.15 -13.77
CA MET A 266 11.17 -23.82 -12.47
C MET A 266 10.86 -25.31 -12.60
N VAL A 267 9.92 -25.67 -13.48
CA VAL A 267 9.60 -27.08 -13.77
C VAL A 267 10.83 -27.79 -14.36
N CYS A 268 11.49 -27.20 -15.35
CA CYS A 268 12.72 -27.73 -15.91
C CYS A 268 13.82 -27.92 -14.85
N ALA A 269 13.96 -26.97 -13.93
CA ALA A 269 14.94 -27.06 -12.84
C ALA A 269 14.61 -28.20 -11.86
N GLN A 270 13.33 -28.42 -11.60
CA GLN A 270 12.89 -29.52 -10.74
C GLN A 270 13.15 -30.89 -11.41
N GLN A 271 12.91 -31.02 -12.71
CA GLN A 271 13.21 -32.24 -13.47
C GLN A 271 14.71 -32.54 -13.46
N LEU A 272 15.56 -31.54 -13.72
CA LEU A 272 17.02 -31.71 -13.64
C LEU A 272 17.48 -32.20 -12.25
N ARG A 273 16.80 -31.82 -11.19
CA ARG A 273 17.08 -32.25 -9.83
C ARG A 273 16.69 -33.73 -9.62
N VAL A 274 15.53 -34.13 -10.12
CA VAL A 274 15.05 -35.53 -10.04
C VAL A 274 15.99 -36.43 -10.80
N VAL A 275 16.40 -36.08 -12.03
CA VAL A 275 17.36 -36.84 -12.83
C VAL A 275 18.71 -37.01 -12.13
N LYS A 276 19.22 -35.94 -11.47
CA LYS A 276 20.47 -36.04 -10.68
C LYS A 276 20.33 -36.86 -9.38
N GLY A 277 19.12 -36.95 -8.83
CA GLY A 277 18.84 -37.83 -7.67
C GLY A 277 18.60 -39.28 -8.09
N ALA A 278 18.21 -39.51 -9.33
CA ALA A 278 18.00 -40.86 -9.90
C ALA A 278 19.30 -41.57 -10.37
N ASP A 279 20.41 -40.80 -10.46
CA ASP A 279 21.75 -41.39 -10.60
C ASP A 279 22.23 -42.11 -9.31
N ASP A 280 21.41 -42.07 -8.24
CA ASP A 280 21.55 -42.92 -7.05
C ASP A 280 20.82 -44.25 -7.31
N PRO A 281 21.50 -45.43 -7.26
CA PRO A 281 20.99 -46.70 -7.85
C PRO A 281 19.71 -47.27 -7.21
N ASP A 282 19.21 -46.69 -6.13
CA ASP A 282 18.10 -47.23 -5.32
C ASP A 282 16.68 -46.67 -5.62
N GLN A 283 16.51 -45.73 -6.56
CA GLN A 283 15.19 -45.19 -6.90
C GLN A 283 14.88 -45.27 -8.41
N GLY A 284 14.48 -46.43 -8.84
CA GLY A 284 14.03 -46.69 -10.21
C GLY A 284 12.68 -46.04 -10.52
N LEU A 285 12.68 -44.85 -11.14
CA LEU A 285 11.52 -44.28 -11.83
C LEU A 285 11.67 -44.57 -13.35
N ALA A 286 10.60 -45.16 -13.91
CA ALA A 286 10.54 -45.54 -15.32
C ALA A 286 10.75 -44.34 -16.27
N PRO A 287 11.46 -44.51 -17.41
CA PRO A 287 11.69 -43.46 -18.40
C PRO A 287 10.39 -43.08 -19.09
N VAL A 288 10.10 -41.79 -19.17
CA VAL A 288 8.99 -41.23 -19.95
C VAL A 288 9.38 -41.22 -21.41
N GLU A 289 8.73 -42.06 -22.24
CA GLU A 289 8.96 -42.25 -23.65
C GLU A 289 8.27 -41.16 -24.52
N SER A 290 8.75 -39.92 -24.54
CA SER A 290 8.36 -39.00 -25.61
C SER A 290 9.60 -38.37 -26.25
N GLU A 291 9.62 -38.27 -27.58
CA GLU A 291 10.73 -37.64 -28.34
C GLU A 291 11.02 -36.24 -27.88
N LEU A 292 9.98 -35.48 -27.48
CA LEU A 292 10.11 -34.15 -26.92
C LEU A 292 10.91 -34.13 -25.61
N TRP A 293 10.71 -35.14 -24.76
CA TRP A 293 11.45 -35.29 -23.50
C TRP A 293 12.90 -35.67 -23.74
N GLN A 294 13.21 -36.52 -24.74
CA GLN A 294 14.57 -36.86 -25.07
C GLN A 294 15.34 -35.67 -25.67
N ALA A 295 14.70 -34.88 -26.53
CA ALA A 295 15.27 -33.63 -27.06
C ALA A 295 15.54 -32.61 -25.94
N MET A 296 14.60 -32.45 -25.03
CA MET A 296 14.71 -31.55 -23.89
C MET A 296 15.81 -32.00 -22.91
N ASP A 297 15.92 -33.29 -22.63
CA ASP A 297 16.96 -33.89 -21.79
C ASP A 297 18.36 -33.67 -22.40
N SER A 298 18.50 -33.81 -23.70
CA SER A 298 19.75 -33.56 -24.42
C SER A 298 20.19 -32.09 -24.35
N LEU A 299 19.24 -31.14 -24.39
CA LEU A 299 19.50 -29.72 -24.27
C LEU A 299 19.86 -29.36 -22.81
N LEU A 300 19.15 -29.93 -21.84
CA LEU A 300 19.35 -29.71 -20.42
C LEU A 300 20.67 -30.29 -19.89
N LYS A 301 21.25 -31.30 -20.54
CA LYS A 301 22.56 -31.87 -20.22
C LYS A 301 23.73 -30.97 -20.65
N ARG A 302 23.51 -29.93 -21.48
CA ARG A 302 24.60 -28.98 -21.81
C ARG A 302 24.96 -28.16 -20.59
N GLU A 303 26.22 -28.16 -20.21
CA GLU A 303 26.75 -27.53 -19.00
C GLU A 303 26.28 -26.06 -18.77
N PRO A 304 26.30 -25.16 -19.80
CA PRO A 304 25.85 -23.78 -19.62
C PRO A 304 24.33 -23.70 -19.41
N VAL A 305 23.54 -24.52 -20.08
CA VAL A 305 22.08 -24.58 -19.94
C VAL A 305 21.70 -25.11 -18.56
N GLN A 306 22.37 -26.15 -18.09
CA GLN A 306 22.18 -26.74 -16.78
C GLN A 306 22.46 -25.73 -15.65
N LYS A 307 23.56 -24.96 -15.78
CA LYS A 307 23.90 -23.89 -14.81
C LYS A 307 22.85 -22.77 -14.81
N PHE A 308 22.35 -22.40 -15.98
CA PHE A 308 21.31 -21.40 -16.12
C PHE A 308 20.00 -21.87 -15.47
N VAL A 309 19.49 -23.05 -15.85
CA VAL A 309 18.24 -23.61 -15.36
C VAL A 309 18.30 -23.87 -13.84
N SER A 310 19.45 -24.31 -13.32
CA SER A 310 19.64 -24.54 -11.87
C SER A 310 19.48 -23.27 -11.01
N CYS A 311 19.56 -22.07 -11.60
CA CYS A 311 19.25 -20.82 -10.90
C CYS A 311 17.77 -20.75 -10.48
N PHE A 312 16.89 -21.44 -11.19
CA PHE A 312 15.43 -21.47 -10.97
C PHE A 312 14.98 -22.64 -10.08
N ASP A 313 15.88 -23.43 -9.50
CA ASP A 313 15.54 -24.51 -8.58
C ASP A 313 14.86 -23.99 -7.32
N LEU A 314 13.55 -24.25 -7.22
CA LEU A 314 12.67 -23.78 -6.17
C LEU A 314 13.14 -24.23 -4.77
N ALA A 315 13.57 -25.50 -4.64
CA ALA A 315 13.97 -26.04 -3.35
C ALA A 315 15.30 -25.44 -2.86
N ASN A 316 16.27 -25.19 -3.77
CA ASN A 316 17.49 -24.50 -3.42
C ASN A 316 17.25 -23.03 -3.06
N ASN A 317 16.33 -22.37 -3.78
CA ASN A 317 15.94 -20.99 -3.49
C ASN A 317 15.17 -20.89 -2.17
N TRP A 318 14.26 -21.84 -1.90
CA TRP A 318 13.58 -21.95 -0.61
C TRP A 318 14.58 -22.14 0.55
N LYS A 319 15.55 -23.05 0.41
CA LYS A 319 16.60 -23.22 1.42
C LYS A 319 17.37 -21.91 1.70
N LYS A 320 17.56 -21.05 0.70
CA LYS A 320 18.19 -19.73 0.90
C LYS A 320 17.34 -18.78 1.72
N ILE A 321 16.02 -18.81 1.56
CA ILE A 321 15.09 -18.03 2.39
C ILE A 321 15.02 -18.63 3.79
N ALA A 322 14.78 -19.94 3.90
CA ALA A 322 14.47 -20.62 5.15
C ALA A 322 15.69 -20.84 6.06
N ALA A 323 16.91 -20.96 5.52
CA ALA A 323 18.06 -21.30 6.33
C ALA A 323 18.48 -20.18 7.27
N MET A 324 18.55 -20.47 8.56
CA MET A 324 19.28 -19.62 9.52
C MET A 324 20.77 -19.89 9.39
N ARG A 325 21.50 -18.90 8.89
CA ARG A 325 22.97 -19.01 8.75
C ARG A 325 23.65 -18.37 9.94
N PRO A 326 24.80 -18.92 10.39
CA PRO A 326 25.67 -18.18 11.28
C PRO A 326 26.12 -16.89 10.58
N ASN A 327 26.30 -15.82 11.36
CA ASN A 327 26.77 -14.55 10.83
C ASN A 327 28.15 -14.75 10.19
N GLN A 328 28.28 -14.27 8.96
CA GLN A 328 29.57 -14.33 8.26
C GLN A 328 30.53 -13.28 8.82
N PRO A 329 31.87 -13.52 8.76
CA PRO A 329 32.83 -12.53 9.17
C PRO A 329 32.65 -11.21 8.43
N GLY A 330 32.36 -10.14 9.17
CA GLY A 330 32.08 -8.81 8.62
C GLY A 330 30.61 -8.50 8.30
N GLU A 331 29.70 -9.41 8.55
CA GLU A 331 28.25 -9.12 8.60
C GLU A 331 27.94 -8.36 9.90
N ILE A 332 27.11 -7.34 9.80
CA ILE A 332 26.68 -6.50 10.92
C ILE A 332 25.21 -6.83 11.23
N PRO A 333 24.94 -7.66 12.26
CA PRO A 333 23.60 -8.27 12.46
C PRO A 333 22.48 -7.27 12.70
N ILE A 334 22.74 -6.15 13.36
CA ILE A 334 21.74 -5.13 13.68
C ILE A 334 21.04 -4.55 12.43
N MET A 335 21.75 -4.56 11.29
CA MET A 335 21.16 -4.07 10.04
C MET A 335 19.96 -4.91 9.58
N ASN A 336 19.96 -6.21 9.89
CA ASN A 336 18.83 -7.10 9.58
C ASN A 336 17.60 -6.67 10.38
N GLY A 337 17.77 -6.36 11.68
CA GLY A 337 16.70 -5.87 12.54
C GLY A 337 16.19 -4.50 12.12
N LEU A 338 17.09 -3.54 11.89
CA LEU A 338 16.72 -2.19 11.47
C LEU A 338 15.90 -2.21 10.19
N ARG A 339 16.36 -2.91 9.14
CA ARG A 339 15.63 -3.01 7.87
C ARG A 339 14.26 -3.68 8.02
N SER A 340 14.20 -4.76 8.81
CA SER A 340 12.95 -5.50 9.01
C SER A 340 11.91 -4.69 9.78
N VAL A 341 12.32 -4.04 10.87
CA VAL A 341 11.43 -3.19 11.67
C VAL A 341 10.95 -2.00 10.85
N CYS A 342 11.85 -1.31 10.13
CA CYS A 342 11.46 -0.19 9.28
C CYS A 342 10.53 -0.62 8.12
N ALA A 343 10.73 -1.79 7.53
CA ALA A 343 9.87 -2.30 6.46
C ALA A 343 8.43 -2.55 6.96
N ILE A 344 8.26 -3.18 8.14
CA ILE A 344 6.95 -3.40 8.75
C ILE A 344 6.30 -2.06 9.13
N TRP A 345 7.09 -1.14 9.64
CA TRP A 345 6.59 0.17 10.03
C TRP A 345 6.11 1.00 8.82
N ILE A 346 6.85 0.99 7.71
CA ILE A 346 6.44 1.63 6.46
C ILE A 346 5.19 0.93 5.90
N LEU A 347 5.06 -0.40 6.04
CA LEU A 347 3.85 -1.13 5.66
C LEU A 347 2.63 -0.60 6.44
N THR A 348 2.75 -0.37 7.76
CA THR A 348 1.68 0.20 8.58
C THR A 348 1.25 1.58 8.07
N PHE A 349 2.20 2.43 7.65
CA PHE A 349 1.89 3.70 7.00
C PHE A 349 1.08 3.51 5.70
N HIS A 350 1.47 2.57 4.84
CA HIS A 350 0.74 2.30 3.60
C HIS A 350 -0.66 1.73 3.86
N VAL A 351 -0.86 0.96 4.95
CA VAL A 351 -2.21 0.52 5.36
C VAL A 351 -3.11 1.72 5.63
N MET A 352 -2.63 2.72 6.38
CA MET A 352 -3.40 3.95 6.64
C MET A 352 -3.59 4.78 5.35
N TRP A 353 -2.58 4.85 4.50
CA TRP A 353 -2.64 5.58 3.24
C TRP A 353 -3.74 5.05 2.32
N TYR A 354 -3.77 3.74 2.06
CA TYR A 354 -4.77 3.14 1.18
C TYR A 354 -6.15 3.03 1.84
N MET A 355 -6.21 2.90 3.18
CA MET A 355 -7.47 2.99 3.92
C MET A 355 -8.19 4.31 3.69
N TYR A 356 -7.46 5.41 3.53
CA TYR A 356 -8.04 6.73 3.27
C TYR A 356 -8.98 6.76 2.07
N PHE A 357 -8.72 5.97 1.02
CA PHE A 357 -9.57 5.91 -0.17
C PHE A 357 -10.88 5.13 0.03
N THR A 358 -11.02 4.39 1.12
CA THR A 358 -12.19 3.53 1.38
C THR A 358 -12.87 3.79 2.72
N VAL A 359 -12.28 4.62 3.56
CA VAL A 359 -12.80 4.91 4.91
C VAL A 359 -13.91 5.95 4.86
N HIS A 360 -14.99 5.71 5.61
CA HIS A 360 -16.13 6.63 5.66
C HIS A 360 -15.94 7.84 6.60
N ASN A 361 -15.06 7.73 7.58
CA ASN A 361 -14.74 8.80 8.55
C ASN A 361 -13.36 9.40 8.31
N LYS A 362 -13.13 9.93 7.10
CA LYS A 362 -11.84 10.44 6.63
C LYS A 362 -11.21 11.48 7.56
N THR A 363 -12.01 12.43 8.02
CA THR A 363 -11.55 13.49 8.94
C THR A 363 -11.02 12.90 10.26
N LEU A 364 -11.67 11.85 10.78
CA LEU A 364 -11.21 11.18 11.98
C LEU A 364 -9.89 10.43 11.77
N LEU A 365 -9.73 9.72 10.63
CA LEU A 365 -8.47 9.08 10.27
C LEU A 365 -7.31 10.08 10.22
N LEU A 366 -7.54 11.27 9.65
CA LEU A 366 -6.54 12.34 9.62
C LEU A 366 -6.27 12.93 10.99
N SER A 367 -7.29 13.05 11.84
CA SER A 367 -7.10 13.53 13.22
C SER A 367 -6.21 12.59 14.04
N TYR A 368 -6.25 11.27 13.77
CA TYR A 368 -5.31 10.33 14.39
C TYR A 368 -3.86 10.65 14.01
N ALA A 369 -3.60 11.04 12.76
CA ALA A 369 -2.25 11.42 12.35
C ALA A 369 -1.68 12.63 13.11
N GLU A 370 -2.54 13.45 13.73
CA GLU A 370 -2.13 14.60 14.58
C GLU A 370 -1.85 14.19 16.02
N GLN A 371 -2.38 13.06 16.49
CA GLN A 371 -2.23 12.63 17.88
C GLN A 371 -0.82 12.11 18.18
N LEU A 372 -0.34 12.36 19.39
CA LEU A 372 0.99 11.92 19.86
C LEU A 372 1.21 10.43 19.65
N PHE A 373 0.21 9.63 19.98
CA PHE A 373 0.27 8.18 19.87
C PHE A 373 0.51 7.69 18.42
N PHE A 374 -0.06 8.37 17.43
CA PHE A 374 0.07 8.00 16.01
C PHE A 374 1.25 8.67 15.30
N GLN A 375 2.07 9.46 15.98
CA GLN A 375 3.23 10.11 15.34
C GLN A 375 4.20 9.10 14.73
N TYR A 376 4.33 7.93 15.31
CA TYR A 376 5.15 6.87 14.73
C TYR A 376 4.70 6.48 13.30
N VAL A 377 3.39 6.55 12.98
CA VAL A 377 2.88 6.30 11.64
C VAL A 377 3.10 7.52 10.74
N SER A 378 2.77 8.72 11.20
CA SER A 378 2.91 9.97 10.42
C SER A 378 4.35 10.23 10.01
N THR A 379 5.33 9.81 10.82
CA THR A 379 6.76 9.98 10.56
C THR A 379 7.40 8.79 9.85
N ALA A 380 6.65 7.76 9.47
CA ALA A 380 7.17 6.61 8.73
C ALA A 380 7.97 6.98 7.46
N PRO A 381 7.66 8.05 6.72
CA PRO A 381 8.51 8.53 5.62
C PRO A 381 9.96 8.87 6.00
N LEU A 382 10.24 9.17 7.26
CA LEU A 382 11.60 9.35 7.78
C LEU A 382 12.38 8.02 7.83
N LEU A 383 11.67 6.90 8.01
CA LEU A 383 12.31 5.57 8.10
C LEU A 383 12.97 5.12 6.79
N VAL A 384 12.58 5.70 5.65
CA VAL A 384 13.27 5.47 4.37
C VAL A 384 14.74 5.92 4.46
N ASP A 385 15.03 6.93 5.28
CA ASP A 385 16.39 7.42 5.48
C ASP A 385 17.30 6.40 6.21
N VAL A 386 16.72 5.46 6.97
CA VAL A 386 17.47 4.32 7.55
C VAL A 386 18.04 3.45 6.43
N PHE A 387 17.24 3.17 5.38
CA PHE A 387 17.72 2.37 4.25
C PHE A 387 18.82 3.10 3.47
N PHE A 388 18.69 4.40 3.25
CA PHE A 388 19.73 5.19 2.59
C PHE A 388 21.02 5.25 3.42
N THR A 389 20.91 5.44 4.74
CA THR A 389 22.05 5.42 5.66
C THR A 389 22.78 4.07 5.63
N ILE A 390 22.02 2.97 5.73
CA ILE A 390 22.56 1.60 5.64
C ILE A 390 23.21 1.37 4.27
N SER A 391 22.59 1.83 3.17
CA SER A 391 23.12 1.65 1.82
C SER A 391 24.45 2.40 1.65
N GLY A 392 24.53 3.65 2.08
CA GLY A 392 25.75 4.46 2.03
C GLY A 392 26.88 3.87 2.88
N PHE A 393 26.54 3.44 4.09
CA PHE A 393 27.50 2.76 4.98
C PHE A 393 28.01 1.45 4.36
N LEU A 394 27.13 0.55 3.94
CA LEU A 394 27.51 -0.77 3.41
C LEU A 394 28.31 -0.68 2.13
N GLN A 395 27.94 0.19 1.21
CA GLN A 395 28.68 0.34 -0.04
C GLN A 395 30.09 0.79 0.21
N THR A 396 30.27 1.80 1.07
CA THR A 396 31.59 2.33 1.43
C THR A 396 32.37 1.31 2.23
N TYR A 397 31.77 0.70 3.26
CA TYR A 397 32.39 -0.32 4.11
C TYR A 397 32.90 -1.53 3.32
N ASN A 398 32.04 -2.08 2.42
CA ASN A 398 32.41 -3.25 1.62
C ASN A 398 33.53 -2.93 0.62
N PHE A 399 33.50 -1.74 0.00
CA PHE A 399 34.53 -1.31 -0.93
C PHE A 399 35.90 -1.16 -0.21
N LEU A 400 35.89 -0.51 0.93
CA LEU A 400 37.15 -0.27 1.72
C LEU A 400 37.72 -1.56 2.28
N ARG A 401 36.88 -2.52 2.64
CA ARG A 401 37.31 -3.83 3.15
C ARG A 401 37.82 -4.77 2.06
N ASN A 402 37.34 -4.59 0.83
CA ASN A 402 37.79 -5.42 -0.31
C ASN A 402 39.07 -4.89 -0.93
N THR A 403 40.22 -5.26 -0.31
CA THR A 403 41.56 -4.84 -0.74
C THR A 403 41.83 -5.17 -2.21
N LYS A 404 41.37 -6.34 -2.70
CA LYS A 404 41.55 -6.75 -4.10
C LYS A 404 40.84 -5.80 -5.06
N GLN A 405 39.63 -5.37 -4.73
CA GLN A 405 38.86 -4.42 -5.56
C GLN A 405 39.49 -3.03 -5.50
N LEU A 406 39.95 -2.59 -4.33
CA LEU A 406 40.61 -1.31 -4.14
C LEU A 406 41.91 -1.24 -4.97
N GLU A 407 42.75 -2.28 -4.94
CA GLU A 407 43.97 -2.36 -5.75
C GLU A 407 43.64 -2.43 -7.25
N ALA A 408 42.67 -3.21 -7.64
CA ALA A 408 42.25 -3.28 -9.04
C ALA A 408 41.85 -1.89 -9.59
N VAL A 409 41.05 -1.12 -8.82
CA VAL A 409 40.67 0.26 -9.21
C VAL A 409 41.90 1.18 -9.27
N ARG A 410 42.88 1.03 -8.35
CA ARG A 410 44.10 1.82 -8.31
C ARG A 410 44.99 1.56 -9.52
N LEU A 411 45.15 0.29 -9.89
CA LEU A 411 46.05 -0.15 -10.98
C LEU A 411 45.42 0.03 -12.36
N ASN A 412 44.10 -0.06 -12.47
CA ASN A 412 43.40 0.06 -13.73
C ASN A 412 43.50 1.49 -14.31
N GLY A 413 43.67 1.57 -15.63
CA GLY A 413 43.41 2.81 -16.38
C GLY A 413 41.91 3.18 -16.43
N LEU A 414 41.58 4.30 -17.05
CA LEU A 414 40.20 4.80 -17.13
C LEU A 414 39.24 3.76 -17.70
N TRP A 415 39.57 3.14 -18.84
CA TRP A 415 38.74 2.14 -19.50
C TRP A 415 38.55 0.86 -18.67
N GLY A 416 39.57 0.45 -17.91
CA GLY A 416 39.46 -0.67 -16.96
C GLY A 416 38.46 -0.36 -15.85
N ASN A 417 38.48 0.85 -15.33
CA ASN A 417 37.53 1.31 -14.29
C ASN A 417 36.13 1.48 -14.85
N VAL A 418 35.95 1.98 -16.08
CA VAL A 418 34.65 2.08 -16.75
C VAL A 418 34.05 0.68 -16.94
N LYS A 419 34.83 -0.32 -17.38
CA LYS A 419 34.37 -1.72 -17.48
C LYS A 419 33.96 -2.30 -16.12
N LEU A 420 34.75 -2.03 -15.07
CA LEU A 420 34.43 -2.49 -13.72
C LEU A 420 33.14 -1.81 -13.20
N PHE A 421 32.98 -0.51 -13.41
CA PHE A 421 31.78 0.23 -13.07
C PHE A 421 30.55 -0.35 -13.79
N GLY A 422 30.62 -0.55 -15.10
CA GLY A 422 29.56 -1.17 -15.88
C GLY A 422 29.19 -2.59 -15.38
N LYS A 423 30.19 -3.37 -14.96
CA LYS A 423 29.98 -4.70 -14.37
C LYS A 423 29.22 -4.61 -13.04
N LEU A 424 29.57 -3.66 -12.17
CA LEU A 424 28.87 -3.44 -10.89
C LEU A 424 27.43 -2.98 -11.11
N LEU A 425 27.22 -2.06 -12.06
CA LEU A 425 25.89 -1.57 -12.44
C LEU A 425 25.01 -2.70 -13.00
N PHE A 426 25.55 -3.49 -13.94
CA PHE A 426 24.84 -4.61 -14.53
C PHE A 426 24.43 -5.66 -13.50
N HIS A 427 25.34 -5.97 -12.55
CA HIS A 427 25.03 -6.87 -11.43
C HIS A 427 23.85 -6.35 -10.59
N ARG A 428 23.89 -5.06 -10.23
CA ARG A 428 22.81 -4.45 -9.45
C ARG A 428 21.50 -4.44 -10.22
N TYR A 429 21.54 -4.09 -11.51
CA TYR A 429 20.37 -4.07 -12.37
C TYR A 429 19.72 -5.46 -12.51
N LEU A 430 20.52 -6.52 -12.77
CA LEU A 430 20.00 -7.88 -12.82
C LEU A 430 19.43 -8.39 -11.49
N ARG A 431 19.95 -7.88 -10.39
CA ARG A 431 19.44 -8.26 -9.07
C ARG A 431 18.09 -7.59 -8.75
N LEU A 432 17.91 -6.32 -9.08
CA LEU A 432 16.73 -5.54 -8.73
C LEU A 432 15.66 -5.54 -9.83
N GLY A 433 16.09 -5.45 -11.09
CA GLY A 433 15.23 -5.22 -12.25
C GLY A 433 14.11 -6.24 -12.44
N PRO A 434 14.36 -7.55 -12.48
CA PRO A 434 13.36 -8.53 -12.84
C PRO A 434 12.12 -8.52 -11.93
N LEU A 435 12.31 -8.53 -10.60
CA LEU A 435 11.20 -8.39 -9.67
C LEU A 435 10.49 -7.04 -9.83
N TYR A 436 11.26 -5.95 -9.98
CA TYR A 436 10.71 -4.62 -10.15
C TYR A 436 9.82 -4.50 -11.39
N LEU A 437 10.27 -5.02 -12.53
CA LEU A 437 9.50 -5.00 -13.78
C LEU A 437 8.19 -5.79 -13.68
N VAL A 438 8.23 -6.97 -13.07
CA VAL A 438 7.02 -7.79 -12.87
C VAL A 438 6.04 -7.10 -11.92
N VAL A 439 6.53 -6.51 -10.83
CA VAL A 439 5.66 -5.78 -9.90
C VAL A 439 5.07 -4.53 -10.57
N MET A 440 5.85 -3.78 -11.35
CA MET A 440 5.36 -2.61 -12.10
C MET A 440 4.25 -3.00 -13.09
N GLY A 441 4.44 -4.10 -13.84
CA GLY A 441 3.38 -4.63 -14.70
C GLY A 441 2.15 -5.10 -13.92
N SER A 442 2.37 -5.71 -12.75
CA SER A 442 1.27 -6.11 -11.86
C SER A 442 0.49 -4.91 -11.30
N VAL A 443 1.17 -3.79 -11.06
CA VAL A 443 0.54 -2.53 -10.63
C VAL A 443 -0.37 -1.98 -11.72
N ASP A 444 0.10 -1.89 -12.97
CA ASP A 444 -0.73 -1.47 -14.11
C ASP A 444 -2.01 -2.32 -14.20
N LEU A 445 -1.86 -3.65 -14.16
CA LEU A 445 -3.00 -4.57 -14.26
C LEU A 445 -3.94 -4.49 -13.05
N ALA A 446 -3.39 -4.39 -11.84
CA ALA A 446 -4.21 -4.29 -10.64
C ALA A 446 -5.04 -3.02 -10.62
N PHE A 447 -4.46 -1.88 -11.00
CA PHE A 447 -5.19 -0.61 -11.03
C PHE A 447 -6.18 -0.53 -12.20
N ALA A 448 -5.90 -1.16 -13.35
CA ALA A 448 -6.88 -1.35 -14.41
C ALA A 448 -8.07 -2.20 -13.92
N TYR A 449 -7.81 -3.30 -13.23
CA TYR A 449 -8.84 -4.14 -12.63
C TYR A 449 -9.67 -3.39 -11.58
N ILE A 450 -9.02 -2.65 -10.67
CA ILE A 450 -9.66 -1.80 -9.67
C ILE A 450 -10.52 -0.72 -10.37
N GLY A 451 -10.00 -0.11 -11.43
CA GLY A 451 -10.71 0.89 -12.23
C GLY A 451 -12.06 0.37 -12.75
N ASP A 452 -12.09 -0.88 -13.17
CA ASP A 452 -13.31 -1.51 -13.73
C ASP A 452 -14.26 -2.05 -12.63
N VAL A 453 -13.74 -2.77 -11.63
CA VAL A 453 -14.53 -3.65 -10.75
C VAL A 453 -14.80 -3.06 -9.36
N SER A 454 -13.97 -2.11 -8.89
CA SER A 454 -14.11 -1.53 -7.55
C SER A 454 -15.30 -0.56 -7.46
N VAL A 455 -16.01 -0.61 -6.35
CA VAL A 455 -17.03 0.37 -5.99
C VAL A 455 -16.45 1.73 -5.59
N PHE A 456 -15.15 1.80 -5.36
CA PHE A 456 -14.45 3.02 -4.95
C PHE A 456 -13.88 3.78 -6.13
N HIS A 457 -13.91 5.10 -6.03
CA HIS A 457 -13.11 5.99 -6.87
C HIS A 457 -11.71 6.13 -6.24
N ILE A 458 -10.69 5.71 -6.97
CA ILE A 458 -9.30 5.83 -6.55
C ILE A 458 -8.59 6.80 -7.48
N ASN A 459 -8.05 7.88 -6.92
CA ASN A 459 -7.42 8.95 -7.70
C ASN A 459 -6.06 8.53 -8.27
N GLU A 460 -5.40 7.53 -7.68
CA GLU A 460 -4.15 7.00 -8.23
C GLU A 460 -4.45 6.15 -9.47
N ARG A 461 -4.20 6.70 -10.67
CA ARG A 461 -4.47 6.07 -11.96
C ARG A 461 -3.21 5.45 -12.54
N PHE A 462 -2.64 4.45 -11.83
CA PHE A 462 -1.44 3.76 -12.34
C PHE A 462 -1.69 2.98 -13.62
N ASP A 463 -2.91 2.60 -13.91
CA ASP A 463 -3.35 2.01 -15.17
C ASP A 463 -3.22 2.95 -16.39
N GLU A 464 -3.15 4.26 -16.17
CA GLU A 464 -2.87 5.28 -17.19
C GLU A 464 -1.41 5.72 -17.15
N LEU A 465 -0.85 5.92 -15.95
CA LEU A 465 0.51 6.42 -15.77
C LEU A 465 1.59 5.41 -16.15
N CYS A 466 1.39 4.12 -15.83
CA CYS A 466 2.39 3.11 -16.12
C CYS A 466 2.61 2.90 -17.61
N PRO A 467 1.60 2.77 -18.48
CA PRO A 467 1.80 2.67 -19.92
C PRO A 467 2.55 3.86 -20.54
N GLN A 468 2.40 5.07 -19.98
CA GLN A 468 3.04 6.27 -20.49
C GLN A 468 4.48 6.44 -19.99
N TYR A 469 4.74 6.13 -18.72
CA TYR A 469 5.98 6.52 -18.03
C TYR A 469 6.84 5.37 -17.52
N TRP A 470 6.52 4.09 -17.86
CA TRP A 470 7.28 2.90 -17.45
C TRP A 470 8.80 3.00 -17.71
N TRP A 471 9.21 3.65 -18.79
CA TRP A 471 10.60 3.80 -19.17
C TRP A 471 11.42 4.61 -18.15
N ARG A 472 10.79 5.57 -17.45
CA ARG A 472 11.43 6.33 -16.36
C ARG A 472 11.80 5.40 -15.20
N ASN A 473 10.94 4.44 -14.91
CA ASN A 473 11.17 3.41 -13.86
C ASN A 473 12.28 2.44 -14.25
N VAL A 474 12.31 2.00 -15.52
CA VAL A 474 13.37 1.13 -16.04
C VAL A 474 14.74 1.80 -15.96
N LEU A 475 14.81 3.09 -16.21
CA LEU A 475 16.04 3.87 -16.12
C LEU A 475 16.36 4.33 -14.68
N PHE A 476 15.48 4.11 -13.71
CA PHE A 476 15.58 4.61 -12.32
C PHE A 476 15.72 6.14 -12.24
N ILE A 477 14.92 6.86 -13.03
CA ILE A 477 14.90 8.33 -13.07
C ILE A 477 13.51 8.94 -12.85
N GLN A 478 12.50 8.14 -12.49
CA GLN A 478 11.12 8.59 -12.29
C GLN A 478 11.02 9.71 -11.24
N ASN A 479 11.89 9.73 -10.23
CA ASN A 479 11.93 10.74 -9.17
C ASN A 479 12.49 12.11 -9.59
N LEU A 480 12.94 12.25 -10.84
CA LEU A 480 13.37 13.53 -11.44
C LEU A 480 12.22 14.26 -12.15
N PHE A 481 11.06 13.61 -12.27
CA PHE A 481 9.84 14.15 -12.87
C PHE A 481 8.79 14.42 -11.79
N ASP A 482 7.65 14.95 -12.19
CA ASP A 482 6.57 15.22 -11.23
C ASP A 482 6.14 13.92 -10.52
N HIS A 483 5.99 14.02 -9.20
CA HIS A 483 5.59 12.87 -8.37
C HIS A 483 4.19 12.34 -8.70
N GLN A 484 3.33 13.18 -9.29
CA GLN A 484 1.99 12.79 -9.75
C GLN A 484 2.02 11.98 -11.05
N GLU A 485 3.10 12.04 -11.82
CA GLU A 485 3.30 11.30 -13.07
C GLU A 485 4.13 10.02 -12.89
N MET A 486 4.27 9.51 -11.68
CA MET A 486 5.07 8.30 -11.43
C MET A 486 4.22 7.03 -11.54
N CYS A 487 4.67 6.07 -12.36
CA CYS A 487 4.21 4.68 -12.26
C CYS A 487 4.74 4.08 -10.96
N ALA A 488 3.88 3.48 -10.13
CA ALA A 488 4.23 2.93 -8.82
C ALA A 488 5.02 3.95 -7.98
N ASN A 489 4.34 5.03 -7.59
CA ASN A 489 4.96 6.22 -6.99
C ASN A 489 5.85 5.92 -5.78
N TRP A 490 5.56 4.90 -4.95
CA TRP A 490 6.40 4.49 -3.82
C TRP A 490 7.81 4.03 -4.23
N SER A 491 8.01 3.67 -5.51
CA SER A 491 9.31 3.22 -6.02
C SER A 491 10.33 4.35 -6.23
N TRP A 492 9.98 5.61 -5.92
CA TRP A 492 10.90 6.75 -5.98
C TRP A 492 12.18 6.52 -5.18
N SER A 493 12.08 5.85 -4.03
CA SER A 493 13.24 5.62 -3.17
C SER A 493 14.21 4.59 -3.78
N LEU A 494 13.74 3.66 -4.60
CA LEU A 494 14.57 2.74 -5.36
C LEU A 494 15.38 3.47 -6.45
N ALA A 495 14.78 4.47 -7.10
CA ALA A 495 15.49 5.35 -8.04
C ALA A 495 16.58 6.13 -7.33
N CYS A 496 16.28 6.76 -6.19
CA CYS A 496 17.29 7.44 -5.37
C CYS A 496 18.44 6.50 -4.99
N ASP A 497 18.15 5.31 -4.50
CA ASP A 497 19.17 4.32 -4.08
C ASP A 497 20.07 3.88 -5.26
N MET A 498 19.50 3.75 -6.48
CA MET A 498 20.29 3.48 -7.68
C MET A 498 21.19 4.66 -8.05
N GLN A 499 20.66 5.89 -8.03
CA GLN A 499 21.40 7.13 -8.33
C GLN A 499 22.53 7.34 -7.32
N PHE A 500 22.26 7.16 -6.03
CA PHE A 500 23.27 7.25 -4.98
C PHE A 500 24.36 6.19 -5.11
N PHE A 501 23.97 4.97 -5.49
CA PHE A 501 24.91 3.90 -5.80
C PHE A 501 25.88 4.29 -6.93
N LEU A 502 25.39 4.90 -8.00
CA LEU A 502 26.22 5.36 -9.11
C LEU A 502 27.21 6.43 -8.65
N LEU A 503 26.71 7.47 -7.98
CA LEU A 503 27.53 8.57 -7.48
C LEU A 503 28.59 8.09 -6.48
N ALA A 504 28.19 7.22 -5.54
CA ALA A 504 29.11 6.68 -4.54
C ALA A 504 30.22 5.83 -5.16
N ASN A 505 29.94 5.02 -6.19
CA ASN A 505 31.00 4.28 -6.89
C ASN A 505 31.99 5.22 -7.57
N ILE A 506 31.53 6.32 -8.18
CA ILE A 506 32.42 7.33 -8.77
C ILE A 506 33.33 7.92 -7.67
N VAL A 507 32.77 8.34 -6.54
CA VAL A 507 33.53 8.90 -5.42
C VAL A 507 34.51 7.87 -4.82
N LEU A 508 34.10 6.60 -4.69
CA LEU A 508 34.96 5.52 -4.18
C LEU A 508 36.11 5.17 -5.14
N PHE A 509 35.88 5.25 -6.46
CA PHE A 509 36.94 5.06 -7.45
C PHE A 509 37.94 6.22 -7.43
N ILE A 510 37.47 7.46 -7.21
CA ILE A 510 38.34 8.61 -6.96
C ILE A 510 39.11 8.37 -5.64
N TYR A 511 38.46 7.89 -4.58
CA TYR A 511 39.06 7.60 -3.28
C TYR A 511 40.25 6.62 -3.40
N ALA A 512 40.12 5.59 -4.24
CA ALA A 512 41.20 4.63 -4.44
C ALA A 512 42.50 5.28 -4.97
N LYS A 513 42.40 6.36 -5.74
CA LYS A 513 43.52 7.08 -6.34
C LYS A 513 43.91 8.36 -5.58
N GLN A 514 42.90 9.11 -5.16
CA GLN A 514 43.05 10.43 -4.52
C GLN A 514 42.11 10.56 -3.30
N PRO A 515 42.48 10.01 -2.15
CA PRO A 515 41.60 9.97 -0.97
C PRO A 515 41.22 11.35 -0.46
N LYS A 516 42.10 12.35 -0.54
CA LYS A 516 41.84 13.72 -0.08
C LYS A 516 40.77 14.38 -0.94
N LEU A 517 40.84 14.19 -2.27
CA LEU A 517 39.85 14.73 -3.21
C LEU A 517 38.46 14.10 -2.97
N ALA A 518 38.40 12.78 -2.82
CA ALA A 518 37.13 12.10 -2.57
C ALA A 518 36.46 12.55 -1.26
N LYS A 519 37.24 12.72 -0.18
CA LYS A 519 36.72 13.26 1.09
C LYS A 519 36.24 14.70 0.93
N GLY A 520 36.99 15.53 0.19
CA GLY A 520 36.58 16.90 -0.14
C GLY A 520 35.26 16.94 -0.93
N LEU A 521 35.13 16.10 -1.98
CA LEU A 521 33.88 15.99 -2.77
C LEU A 521 32.68 15.51 -1.92
N THR A 522 32.90 14.59 -0.99
CA THR A 522 31.82 14.13 -0.10
C THR A 522 31.41 15.22 0.88
N LEU A 523 32.36 15.96 1.44
CA LEU A 523 32.05 17.06 2.35
C LEU A 523 31.35 18.21 1.60
N SER A 524 31.80 18.56 0.39
CA SER A 524 31.13 19.57 -0.44
C SER A 524 29.71 19.13 -0.84
N GLY A 525 29.51 17.84 -1.14
CA GLY A 525 28.19 17.25 -1.38
C GLY A 525 27.28 17.32 -0.16
N LEU A 526 27.81 17.10 1.05
CA LEU A 526 27.09 17.26 2.30
C LEU A 526 26.62 18.71 2.48
N VAL A 527 27.50 19.68 2.30
CA VAL A 527 27.16 21.11 2.38
C VAL A 527 26.12 21.48 1.32
N ALA A 528 26.33 21.04 0.09
CA ALA A 528 25.44 21.34 -1.04
C ALA A 528 24.01 20.80 -0.79
N THR A 529 23.86 19.57 -0.31
CA THR A 529 22.52 19.01 -0.02
C THR A 529 21.81 19.75 1.13
N ILE A 530 22.54 20.15 2.17
CA ILE A 530 22.01 20.94 3.27
C ILE A 530 21.55 22.30 2.75
N THR A 531 22.41 23.03 2.04
CA THR A 531 22.07 24.36 1.48
C THR A 531 20.89 24.26 0.52
N TRP A 532 20.88 23.27 -0.37
CA TRP A 532 19.78 23.00 -1.28
C TRP A 532 18.46 22.76 -0.55
N SER A 533 18.48 21.92 0.48
CA SER A 533 17.30 21.59 1.26
C SER A 533 16.72 22.81 2.00
N TYR A 534 17.58 23.67 2.56
CA TYR A 534 17.15 24.94 3.14
C TYR A 534 16.57 25.89 2.07
N GLY A 535 17.25 26.04 0.92
CA GLY A 535 16.78 26.88 -0.17
C GLY A 535 15.38 26.50 -0.65
N ILE A 536 15.18 25.20 -0.99
CA ILE A 536 13.87 24.70 -1.42
C ILE A 536 12.81 24.81 -0.33
N GLY A 537 13.16 24.48 0.92
CA GLY A 537 12.22 24.54 2.02
C GLY A 537 11.71 25.94 2.30
N ILE A 538 12.61 26.97 2.22
CA ILE A 538 12.25 28.39 2.39
C ILE A 538 11.37 28.85 1.22
N THR A 539 11.77 28.59 -0.02
CA THR A 539 11.04 29.05 -1.21
C THR A 539 9.66 28.42 -1.34
N SER A 540 9.50 27.15 -0.93
CA SER A 540 8.23 26.43 -0.94
C SER A 540 7.37 26.68 0.32
N LYS A 541 7.86 27.44 1.30
CA LYS A 541 7.21 27.64 2.61
C LYS A 541 6.80 26.33 3.26
N PHE A 542 7.71 25.35 3.25
CA PHE A 542 7.44 23.99 3.72
C PHE A 542 6.97 23.96 5.17
N GLU A 543 5.90 23.21 5.41
CA GLU A 543 5.31 22.95 6.74
C GLU A 543 5.14 21.43 6.94
N PHE A 544 5.10 20.97 8.21
CA PHE A 544 4.78 19.60 8.54
C PHE A 544 3.27 19.35 8.47
N SER A 545 2.68 19.58 7.29
CA SER A 545 1.28 19.27 7.02
C SER A 545 1.18 18.26 5.88
N PHE A 546 0.05 17.59 5.80
CA PHE A 546 -0.22 16.63 4.72
C PHE A 546 -0.16 17.32 3.36
N ASP A 547 -0.84 18.46 3.24
CA ASP A 547 -0.92 19.24 2.00
C ASP A 547 0.45 19.77 1.57
N SER A 548 1.21 20.37 2.49
CA SER A 548 2.54 20.89 2.16
C SER A 548 3.49 19.77 1.73
N THR A 549 3.48 18.63 2.41
CA THR A 549 4.31 17.47 2.05
C THR A 549 3.97 16.92 0.66
N TYR A 550 2.69 16.91 0.29
CA TYR A 550 2.26 16.45 -1.03
C TYR A 550 2.57 17.48 -2.12
N LEU A 551 2.19 18.75 -1.93
CA LEU A 551 2.41 19.81 -2.90
C LEU A 551 3.90 20.01 -3.20
N THR A 552 4.78 19.79 -2.22
CA THR A 552 6.23 19.84 -2.40
C THR A 552 6.85 18.47 -2.69
N GLY A 553 6.03 17.48 -3.03
CA GLY A 553 6.42 16.08 -3.20
C GLY A 553 7.62 15.89 -4.11
N THR A 554 7.58 16.46 -5.31
CA THR A 554 8.66 16.40 -6.30
C THR A 554 9.95 17.06 -5.81
N GLN A 555 9.84 18.20 -5.16
CA GLN A 555 10.99 19.04 -4.81
C GLN A 555 11.66 18.62 -3.50
N ILE A 556 10.89 18.13 -2.52
CA ILE A 556 11.35 17.84 -1.16
C ILE A 556 11.28 16.33 -0.88
N TYR A 557 10.12 15.69 -1.13
CA TYR A 557 9.89 14.32 -0.68
C TYR A 557 10.63 13.29 -1.51
N THR A 558 10.56 13.38 -2.85
CA THR A 558 11.16 12.41 -3.78
C THR A 558 12.49 12.87 -4.37
N SER A 559 12.89 14.12 -4.12
CA SER A 559 14.10 14.74 -4.68
C SER A 559 15.38 14.02 -4.24
N PRO A 560 16.22 13.54 -5.16
CA PRO A 560 17.49 12.92 -4.80
C PRO A 560 18.45 13.91 -4.13
N PHE A 561 18.38 15.20 -4.47
CA PHE A 561 19.25 16.23 -3.89
C PHE A 561 18.99 16.47 -2.40
N VAL A 562 17.75 16.27 -1.96
CA VAL A 562 17.35 16.34 -0.54
C VAL A 562 17.58 15.00 0.17
N ARG A 563 17.34 13.88 -0.54
CA ARG A 563 17.39 12.53 0.02
C ARG A 563 18.79 11.92 0.09
N VAL A 564 19.81 12.53 -0.52
CA VAL A 564 21.19 12.01 -0.47
C VAL A 564 21.87 12.23 0.87
N LEU A 565 21.37 13.14 1.72
CA LEU A 565 21.97 13.48 3.03
C LEU A 565 22.21 12.25 3.92
N PRO A 566 21.22 11.37 4.21
CA PRO A 566 21.41 10.15 4.99
C PRO A 566 22.46 9.21 4.41
N TYR A 567 22.50 9.09 3.09
CA TYR A 567 23.47 8.25 2.39
C TYR A 567 24.91 8.74 2.58
N ILE A 568 25.12 10.05 2.45
CA ILE A 568 26.43 10.68 2.68
C ILE A 568 26.87 10.48 4.14
N VAL A 569 25.99 10.68 5.11
CA VAL A 569 26.25 10.45 6.53
C VAL A 569 26.67 9.00 6.78
N GLY A 570 25.99 8.04 6.16
CA GLY A 570 26.36 6.62 6.21
C GLY A 570 27.75 6.34 5.64
N ALA A 571 28.09 6.93 4.49
CA ALA A 571 29.39 6.79 3.86
C ALA A 571 30.53 7.38 4.73
N ILE A 572 30.34 8.56 5.31
CA ILE A 572 31.29 9.20 6.23
C ILE A 572 31.51 8.33 7.46
N ALA A 573 30.44 7.76 8.03
CA ALA A 573 30.56 6.86 9.17
C ALA A 573 31.38 5.60 8.86
N ALA A 574 31.25 5.03 7.66
CA ALA A 574 32.05 3.90 7.22
C ALA A 574 33.53 4.27 7.04
N TRP A 575 33.86 5.47 6.51
CA TRP A 575 35.22 5.95 6.44
C TRP A 575 35.85 6.15 7.84
N PHE A 576 35.10 6.80 8.73
CA PHE A 576 35.56 6.97 10.12
C PHE A 576 35.83 5.62 10.80
N PHE A 577 34.96 4.64 10.60
CA PHE A 577 35.13 3.30 11.16
C PHE A 577 36.34 2.57 10.58
N GLN A 578 36.61 2.76 9.29
CA GLN A 578 37.85 2.23 8.65
C GLN A 578 39.10 2.90 9.18
N GLU A 579 39.11 4.23 9.39
CA GLU A 579 40.28 4.94 9.96
C GLU A 579 40.63 4.47 11.38
N LYS A 580 39.64 3.94 12.12
CA LYS A 580 39.82 3.30 13.42
C LYS A 580 40.16 1.79 13.32
N GLY A 581 40.58 1.31 12.16
CA GLY A 581 40.90 -0.10 11.94
C GLY A 581 39.74 -1.06 12.13
N PHE A 582 38.51 -0.61 11.93
CA PHE A 582 37.26 -1.35 12.18
C PHE A 582 37.07 -1.77 13.65
N GLN A 583 37.70 -1.06 14.57
CA GLN A 583 37.61 -1.26 16.02
C GLN A 583 37.16 0.04 16.69
N LEU A 584 36.52 -0.09 17.84
CA LEU A 584 36.09 1.07 18.63
C LEU A 584 36.63 0.92 20.06
N GLU A 585 37.74 1.62 20.34
CA GLU A 585 38.30 1.63 21.67
C GLU A 585 37.60 2.67 22.53
N MET A 586 36.61 2.23 23.30
CA MET A 586 35.85 3.08 24.20
C MET A 586 35.58 2.38 25.53
N SER A 587 35.54 3.14 26.62
CA SER A 587 35.16 2.58 27.92
C SER A 587 33.67 2.17 27.90
N GLU A 588 33.34 1.07 28.58
CA GLU A 588 31.97 0.55 28.65
C GLU A 588 30.93 1.60 29.06
N ARG A 589 31.29 2.47 30.04
CA ARG A 589 30.40 3.54 30.50
C ARG A 589 30.07 4.53 29.40
N ARG A 590 31.07 4.93 28.57
CA ARG A 590 30.84 5.85 27.43
C ARG A 590 30.03 5.17 26.35
N THR A 591 30.35 3.95 26.00
CA THR A 591 29.63 3.16 25.01
C THR A 591 28.14 3.01 25.38
N ARG A 592 27.83 2.62 26.63
CA ARG A 592 26.47 2.50 27.12
C ARG A 592 25.72 3.83 27.06
N ARG A 593 26.36 4.96 27.42
CA ARG A 593 25.77 6.30 27.30
C ARG A 593 25.41 6.63 25.85
N TYR A 594 26.27 6.36 24.89
CA TYR A 594 25.98 6.64 23.47
C TYR A 594 24.88 5.74 22.92
N TRP A 595 24.77 4.49 23.35
CA TRP A 595 23.65 3.64 22.99
C TRP A 595 22.31 4.19 23.49
N HIS A 596 22.23 4.62 24.73
CA HIS A 596 21.00 5.24 25.26
C HIS A 596 20.73 6.61 24.65
N LEU A 597 21.76 7.40 24.36
CA LEU A 597 21.62 8.68 23.68
C LEU A 597 21.09 8.49 22.26
N SER A 598 21.64 7.54 21.51
CA SER A 598 21.19 7.26 20.15
C SER A 598 19.72 6.85 20.12
N LEU A 599 19.27 6.01 21.06
CA LEU A 599 17.86 5.63 21.15
C LEU A 599 16.97 6.84 21.49
N LYS A 600 17.38 7.66 22.45
CA LYS A 600 16.63 8.88 22.83
C LYS A 600 16.51 9.86 21.66
N VAL A 601 17.61 10.08 20.92
CA VAL A 601 17.62 10.98 19.77
C VAL A 601 16.79 10.36 18.62
N PHE A 602 16.89 9.06 18.37
CA PHE A 602 16.08 8.35 17.38
C PHE A 602 14.57 8.55 17.66
N VAL A 603 14.14 8.28 18.88
CA VAL A 603 12.76 8.48 19.31
C VAL A 603 12.39 9.96 19.26
N GLY A 604 13.28 10.85 19.74
CA GLY A 604 13.06 12.29 19.69
C GLY A 604 12.83 12.83 18.27
N CYS A 605 13.56 12.32 17.27
CA CYS A 605 13.36 12.70 15.87
C CYS A 605 11.99 12.23 15.31
N ILE A 606 11.48 11.08 15.77
CA ILE A 606 10.14 10.60 15.40
C ILE A 606 9.06 11.53 15.95
N TYR A 607 9.22 12.01 17.16
CA TYR A 607 8.25 12.87 17.83
C TYR A 607 8.48 14.37 17.65
N ALA A 608 9.55 14.78 16.96
CA ALA A 608 9.89 16.19 16.72
C ALA A 608 8.84 16.97 15.92
N THR A 609 8.01 16.26 15.16
CA THR A 609 6.98 16.83 14.27
C THR A 609 5.58 16.90 14.89
N VAL A 610 5.44 16.55 16.17
CA VAL A 610 4.14 16.62 16.87
C VAL A 610 3.57 18.03 16.88
N LYS A 611 4.43 19.03 17.11
CA LYS A 611 4.04 20.43 17.07
C LYS A 611 4.26 20.95 15.64
N ARG A 612 3.17 21.17 14.91
CA ARG A 612 3.21 21.51 13.47
C ARG A 612 3.13 23.01 13.20
N ASP A 613 2.59 23.79 14.12
CA ASP A 613 2.54 25.25 14.04
C ASP A 613 3.88 25.85 14.50
N LEU A 614 4.89 25.66 13.65
CA LEU A 614 6.23 26.20 13.83
C LEU A 614 6.57 27.15 12.68
N GLY A 615 7.28 28.22 12.97
CA GLY A 615 7.75 29.10 11.90
C GLY A 615 8.60 28.36 10.85
N THR A 616 8.49 28.74 9.58
CA THR A 616 9.10 28.06 8.42
C THR A 616 10.58 27.71 8.63
N LEU A 617 11.38 28.60 9.21
CA LEU A 617 12.81 28.37 9.46
C LEU A 617 13.04 27.22 10.48
N ILE A 618 12.23 27.17 11.54
CA ILE A 618 12.32 26.12 12.56
C ILE A 618 11.90 24.78 11.95
N THR A 619 10.82 24.77 11.20
CA THR A 619 10.30 23.59 10.49
C THR A 619 11.35 22.98 9.56
N ILE A 620 12.00 23.84 8.72
CA ILE A 620 13.05 23.40 7.81
C ILE A 620 14.27 22.90 8.57
N SER A 621 14.65 23.59 9.66
CA SER A 621 15.78 23.16 10.48
C SER A 621 15.52 21.81 11.12
N LEU A 622 14.33 21.56 11.64
CA LEU A 622 13.93 20.23 12.14
C LEU A 622 13.92 19.19 11.02
N PHE A 623 13.46 19.55 9.82
CA PHE A 623 13.44 18.66 8.68
C PHE A 623 14.87 18.27 8.24
N VAL A 624 15.78 19.24 8.06
CA VAL A 624 17.13 18.99 7.52
C VAL A 624 18.06 18.44 8.60
N LEU A 625 18.20 19.14 9.74
CA LEU A 625 19.10 18.74 10.81
C LEU A 625 18.59 17.52 11.58
N GLY A 626 17.25 17.43 11.76
CA GLY A 626 16.63 16.24 12.37
C GLY A 626 16.93 14.97 11.59
N ARG A 627 16.90 15.01 10.26
CA ARG A 627 17.27 13.87 9.39
C ARG A 627 18.76 13.53 9.48
N GLY A 628 19.62 14.54 9.55
CA GLY A 628 21.06 14.35 9.79
C GLY A 628 21.34 13.68 11.13
N LEU A 629 20.72 14.17 12.21
CA LEU A 629 20.81 13.58 13.55
C LEU A 629 20.24 12.16 13.60
N PHE A 630 19.10 11.92 12.98
CA PHE A 630 18.50 10.60 12.85
C PHE A 630 19.45 9.62 12.17
N SER A 631 20.07 10.02 11.06
CA SER A 631 21.04 9.20 10.33
C SER A 631 22.29 8.92 11.17
N LEU A 632 22.76 9.90 11.96
CA LEU A 632 23.88 9.70 12.89
C LEU A 632 23.57 8.67 13.97
N THR A 633 22.34 8.63 14.50
CA THR A 633 21.94 7.59 15.47
C THR A 633 21.95 6.20 14.83
N VAL A 634 21.48 6.07 13.59
CA VAL A 634 21.54 4.81 12.82
C VAL A 634 22.99 4.40 12.58
N CYS A 635 23.86 5.34 12.20
CA CYS A 635 25.30 5.06 12.06
C CYS A 635 25.93 4.58 13.36
N TRP A 636 25.59 5.19 14.49
CA TRP A 636 26.05 4.71 15.79
C TRP A 636 25.61 3.28 16.09
N MET A 637 24.32 2.97 15.83
CA MET A 637 23.81 1.62 16.02
C MET A 637 24.57 0.59 15.18
N ILE A 638 24.89 0.94 13.92
CA ILE A 638 25.66 0.08 13.00
C ILE A 638 27.09 -0.12 13.49
N VAL A 639 27.81 0.97 13.77
CA VAL A 639 29.21 0.95 14.18
C VAL A 639 29.38 0.29 15.54
N GLY A 640 28.49 0.59 16.50
CA GLY A 640 28.49 -0.01 17.82
C GLY A 640 28.23 -1.51 17.80
N SER A 641 27.32 -1.99 16.94
CA SER A 641 27.08 -3.41 16.72
C SER A 641 28.28 -4.09 16.05
N ALA A 642 28.85 -3.45 15.01
CA ALA A 642 30.03 -3.96 14.31
C ALA A 642 31.26 -4.10 15.24
N ALA A 643 31.40 -3.20 16.22
CA ALA A 643 32.42 -3.23 17.24
C ALA A 643 32.11 -4.18 18.43
N GLY A 644 30.98 -4.90 18.40
CA GLY A 644 30.58 -5.85 19.44
C GLY A 644 30.15 -5.20 20.78
N THR A 645 29.82 -3.92 20.78
CA THR A 645 29.54 -3.13 22.00
C THR A 645 28.06 -3.01 22.34
N GLY A 646 27.19 -3.93 21.85
CA GLY A 646 25.75 -3.88 21.96
C GLY A 646 25.20 -3.92 23.39
N VAL A 647 24.08 -3.24 23.60
CA VAL A 647 23.25 -3.27 24.82
C VAL A 647 22.08 -4.26 24.66
N TRP A 648 21.28 -4.51 25.72
CA TRP A 648 20.21 -5.51 25.68
C TRP A 648 19.22 -5.31 24.53
N TRP A 649 18.78 -4.09 24.29
CA TRP A 649 17.81 -3.79 23.23
C TRP A 649 18.42 -3.87 21.82
N SER A 650 19.72 -3.55 21.64
CA SER A 650 20.39 -3.73 20.35
C SER A 650 20.53 -5.21 19.99
N ARG A 651 20.78 -6.09 21.01
CA ARG A 651 20.81 -7.54 20.81
C ARG A 651 19.47 -8.11 20.34
N LEU A 652 18.35 -7.46 20.71
CA LEU A 652 17.05 -7.84 20.19
C LEU A 652 16.98 -7.64 18.67
N LEU A 653 17.48 -6.50 18.15
CA LEU A 653 17.54 -6.23 16.71
C LEU A 653 18.56 -7.14 15.98
N GLU A 654 19.50 -7.74 16.69
CA GLU A 654 20.46 -8.71 16.17
C GLU A 654 19.94 -10.15 16.14
N ALA A 655 18.70 -10.38 16.59
CA ALA A 655 18.10 -11.71 16.65
C ALA A 655 18.03 -12.35 15.25
N LYS A 656 18.33 -13.65 15.18
CA LYS A 656 18.38 -14.42 13.92
C LYS A 656 17.07 -14.40 13.14
N PHE A 657 15.94 -14.23 13.82
CA PHE A 657 14.62 -14.08 13.20
C PHE A 657 14.60 -12.97 12.14
N PHE A 658 15.25 -11.84 12.39
CA PHE A 658 15.29 -10.73 11.43
C PHE A 658 16.08 -11.05 10.16
N GLN A 659 16.91 -12.10 10.13
CA GLN A 659 17.58 -12.52 8.90
C GLN A 659 16.57 -12.97 7.83
N HIS A 660 15.48 -13.66 8.22
CA HIS A 660 14.43 -14.09 7.29
C HIS A 660 13.67 -12.90 6.71
N LEU A 661 13.21 -12.01 7.59
CA LEU A 661 12.47 -10.81 7.15
C LEU A 661 13.34 -9.91 6.26
N ASN A 662 14.61 -9.72 6.61
CA ASN A 662 15.53 -8.90 5.82
C ASN A 662 15.78 -9.48 4.41
N ARG A 663 15.78 -10.80 4.24
CA ARG A 663 15.93 -11.44 2.92
C ARG A 663 14.76 -11.14 1.98
N LEU A 664 13.56 -10.95 2.55
CA LEU A 664 12.35 -10.62 1.82
C LEU A 664 12.06 -9.11 1.79
N SER A 665 12.89 -8.30 2.46
CA SER A 665 12.62 -6.85 2.64
C SER A 665 12.42 -6.09 1.33
N TYR A 666 13.10 -6.50 0.26
CA TYR A 666 12.95 -5.90 -1.06
C TYR A 666 11.58 -6.25 -1.70
N ALA A 667 11.20 -7.52 -1.66
CA ALA A 667 9.89 -7.94 -2.15
C ALA A 667 8.75 -7.34 -1.30
N ILE A 668 8.89 -7.32 0.04
CA ILE A 668 7.95 -6.66 0.95
C ILE A 668 7.78 -5.19 0.56
N TYR A 669 8.88 -4.47 0.36
CA TYR A 669 8.85 -3.05 -0.01
C TYR A 669 8.11 -2.81 -1.33
N LEU A 670 8.33 -3.63 -2.35
CA LEU A 670 7.68 -3.45 -3.65
C LEU A 670 6.21 -3.84 -3.66
N LEU A 671 5.85 -4.92 -2.95
CA LEU A 671 4.52 -5.52 -3.01
C LEU A 671 3.52 -4.94 -2.02
N ASN A 672 3.98 -4.37 -0.89
CA ASN A 672 3.04 -3.96 0.16
C ASN A 672 2.00 -2.94 -0.33
N PRO A 673 2.31 -1.86 -1.11
CA PRO A 673 1.29 -0.94 -1.57
C PRO A 673 0.30 -1.59 -2.52
N LEU A 674 0.79 -2.43 -3.44
CA LEU A 674 -0.03 -3.15 -4.40
C LEU A 674 -1.05 -4.08 -3.71
N VAL A 675 -0.57 -4.90 -2.77
CA VAL A 675 -1.43 -5.86 -2.05
C VAL A 675 -2.47 -5.14 -1.19
N ILE A 676 -2.05 -4.08 -0.49
CA ILE A 676 -2.93 -3.30 0.37
C ILE A 676 -4.01 -2.59 -0.48
N ALA A 677 -3.61 -1.94 -1.57
CA ALA A 677 -4.54 -1.28 -2.48
C ALA A 677 -5.58 -2.25 -3.05
N LEU A 678 -5.15 -3.44 -3.52
CA LEU A 678 -6.04 -4.48 -4.03
C LEU A 678 -7.07 -4.91 -2.97
N VAL A 679 -6.62 -5.24 -1.76
CA VAL A 679 -7.54 -5.76 -0.72
C VAL A 679 -8.57 -4.70 -0.34
N TYR A 680 -8.17 -3.45 -0.09
CA TYR A 680 -9.11 -2.39 0.23
C TYR A 680 -10.08 -2.07 -0.91
N SER A 681 -9.56 -2.01 -2.14
CA SER A 681 -10.37 -1.61 -3.31
C SER A 681 -11.38 -2.67 -3.74
N LEU A 682 -11.18 -3.92 -3.37
CA LEU A 682 -12.08 -5.03 -3.71
C LEU A 682 -13.16 -5.28 -2.65
N THR A 683 -13.17 -4.53 -1.55
CA THR A 683 -14.31 -4.57 -0.62
C THR A 683 -15.52 -3.86 -1.22
N ASN A 684 -16.72 -4.35 -0.90
CA ASN A 684 -17.98 -3.75 -1.37
C ASN A 684 -18.57 -2.72 -0.38
N THR A 685 -17.93 -2.55 0.77
CA THR A 685 -18.36 -1.64 1.84
C THR A 685 -17.21 -0.77 2.30
N SER A 686 -17.53 0.48 2.69
CA SER A 686 -16.53 1.38 3.28
C SER A 686 -16.04 0.88 4.62
N SER A 687 -14.74 1.12 4.90
CA SER A 687 -14.12 0.80 6.18
C SER A 687 -14.34 1.93 7.21
N ALA A 688 -14.13 1.61 8.50
CA ALA A 688 -14.14 2.58 9.60
C ALA A 688 -12.71 2.80 10.13
N ALA A 689 -12.33 4.05 10.37
CA ALA A 689 -11.12 4.33 11.13
C ALA A 689 -11.42 4.11 12.62
N ASP A 690 -10.93 2.98 13.13
CA ASP A 690 -10.94 2.60 14.54
C ASP A 690 -9.54 2.11 14.92
N PRO A 691 -8.93 2.61 16.01
CA PRO A 691 -7.55 2.27 16.37
C PRO A 691 -7.31 0.79 16.63
N PHE A 692 -8.27 0.11 17.26
CA PHE A 692 -8.16 -1.33 17.52
C PHE A 692 -8.25 -2.14 16.23
N LEU A 693 -9.28 -1.87 15.43
CA LEU A 693 -9.47 -2.53 14.13
C LEU A 693 -8.27 -2.29 13.21
N LEU A 694 -7.73 -1.07 13.18
CA LEU A 694 -6.54 -0.71 12.41
C LEU A 694 -5.34 -1.58 12.79
N SER A 695 -5.13 -1.83 14.09
CA SER A 695 -4.05 -2.68 14.59
C SER A 695 -4.19 -4.12 14.09
N VAL A 696 -5.39 -4.69 14.14
CA VAL A 696 -5.69 -6.04 13.62
C VAL A 696 -5.47 -6.12 12.12
N VAL A 697 -5.94 -5.11 11.39
CA VAL A 697 -5.80 -5.03 9.93
C VAL A 697 -4.32 -4.91 9.52
N CYS A 698 -3.51 -4.12 10.25
CA CYS A 698 -2.06 -4.03 10.01
C CYS A 698 -1.35 -5.38 10.20
N CYS A 699 -1.73 -6.15 11.23
CA CYS A 699 -1.22 -7.50 11.42
C CYS A 699 -1.62 -8.43 10.26
N GLY A 700 -2.88 -8.39 9.84
CA GLY A 700 -3.38 -9.17 8.71
C GLY A 700 -2.63 -8.85 7.40
N PHE A 701 -2.48 -7.58 7.07
CA PHE A 701 -1.70 -7.17 5.89
C PHE A 701 -0.23 -7.57 5.98
N SER A 702 0.39 -7.49 7.16
CA SER A 702 1.77 -7.93 7.34
C SER A 702 1.96 -9.41 6.97
N ILE A 703 1.00 -10.25 7.34
CA ILE A 703 1.03 -11.69 7.00
C ILE A 703 0.80 -11.90 5.49
N ILE A 704 -0.21 -11.26 4.91
CA ILE A 704 -0.53 -11.42 3.48
C ILE A 704 0.63 -10.93 2.61
N VAL A 705 1.19 -9.76 2.89
CA VAL A 705 2.33 -9.20 2.18
C VAL A 705 3.57 -10.08 2.34
N TYR A 706 3.81 -10.64 3.54
CA TYR A 706 4.92 -11.57 3.77
C TYR A 706 4.79 -12.83 2.91
N LEU A 707 3.61 -13.45 2.85
CA LEU A 707 3.36 -14.64 2.03
C LEU A 707 3.49 -14.34 0.52
N ALA A 708 2.94 -13.21 0.06
CA ALA A 708 3.10 -12.75 -1.32
C ALA A 708 4.58 -12.52 -1.64
N SER A 709 5.33 -11.92 -0.72
CA SER A 709 6.76 -11.64 -0.90
C SER A 709 7.60 -12.92 -1.02
N ILE A 710 7.24 -13.99 -0.31
CA ILE A 710 7.89 -15.30 -0.49
C ILE A 710 7.68 -15.79 -1.91
N ALA A 711 6.45 -15.79 -2.41
CA ALA A 711 6.12 -16.29 -3.75
C ALA A 711 6.88 -15.50 -4.84
N PHE A 712 6.81 -14.18 -4.79
CA PHE A 712 7.47 -13.31 -5.77
C PHE A 712 9.00 -13.35 -5.67
N SER A 713 9.57 -13.45 -4.47
CA SER A 713 11.02 -13.58 -4.29
C SER A 713 11.54 -14.89 -4.84
N LEU A 714 10.83 -16.01 -4.61
CA LEU A 714 11.17 -17.31 -5.17
C LEU A 714 11.11 -17.33 -6.71
N ALA A 715 10.13 -16.63 -7.29
CA ALA A 715 9.91 -16.61 -8.72
C ALA A 715 10.82 -15.61 -9.46
N PHE A 716 10.95 -14.39 -8.96
CA PHE A 716 11.49 -13.27 -9.73
C PHE A 716 12.70 -12.55 -9.10
N GLU A 717 13.05 -12.80 -7.84
CA GLU A 717 14.21 -12.17 -7.20
C GLU A 717 15.41 -13.12 -7.13
N LEU A 718 15.25 -14.25 -6.45
CA LEU A 718 16.34 -15.20 -6.20
C LEU A 718 16.89 -15.86 -7.46
N PRO A 719 16.08 -16.32 -8.42
CA PRO A 719 16.60 -16.92 -9.65
C PRO A 719 17.52 -15.97 -10.41
N TYR A 720 17.10 -14.73 -10.58
CA TYR A 720 17.86 -13.71 -11.32
C TYR A 720 19.06 -13.19 -10.53
N SER A 721 19.01 -13.17 -9.20
CA SER A 721 20.16 -12.90 -8.35
C SER A 721 21.23 -14.00 -8.47
N ASN A 722 20.81 -15.27 -8.54
CA ASN A 722 21.70 -16.40 -8.81
C ASN A 722 22.33 -16.30 -10.21
N LEU A 723 21.49 -16.00 -11.22
CA LEU A 723 21.93 -15.81 -12.60
C LEU A 723 22.97 -14.68 -12.71
N SER A 724 22.73 -13.55 -12.07
CA SER A 724 23.67 -12.45 -11.99
C SER A 724 25.02 -12.89 -11.41
N SER A 725 24.98 -13.68 -10.33
CA SER A 725 26.19 -14.24 -9.69
C SER A 725 26.91 -15.25 -10.59
N LEU A 726 26.17 -16.03 -11.38
CA LEU A 726 26.71 -16.99 -12.33
C LEU A 726 27.43 -16.28 -13.50
N LEU A 727 26.80 -15.27 -14.09
CA LEU A 727 27.34 -14.51 -15.22
C LEU A 727 28.63 -13.74 -14.87
N LEU A 728 28.76 -13.34 -13.60
CA LEU A 728 29.89 -12.52 -13.15
C LEU A 728 31.04 -13.30 -12.51
N LYS A 729 30.83 -14.57 -12.13
CA LYS A 729 31.92 -15.49 -11.82
C LYS A 729 32.59 -15.86 -13.11
N GLY A 730 33.68 -15.15 -13.47
CA GLY A 730 34.52 -15.54 -14.62
C GLY A 730 34.95 -17.00 -14.51
N LYS A 731 35.22 -17.65 -15.66
CA LYS A 731 35.79 -19.00 -15.70
C LYS A 731 36.96 -19.07 -14.71
N PRO A 732 37.02 -20.10 -13.85
CA PRO A 732 38.24 -20.31 -13.07
C PRO A 732 39.41 -20.33 -14.06
N LYS A 733 40.41 -19.48 -13.81
CA LYS A 733 41.69 -19.62 -14.54
C LYS A 733 42.18 -21.02 -14.25
N THR A 734 42.11 -21.88 -15.24
CA THR A 734 42.86 -23.15 -15.23
C THR A 734 44.33 -22.76 -15.14
N SER A 735 44.89 -22.89 -13.97
CA SER A 735 46.34 -22.86 -13.74
C SER A 735 46.93 -24.16 -14.27
#